data_57bde10ebff56c1dc0a1b4eb4b864b5a
#
_entry.id   57bde10ebff56c1dc0a1b4eb4b864b5a
#
_cell.length_a   1.000
_cell.length_b   1.000
_cell.length_c   1.000
_cell.angle_alpha   90.00
_cell.angle_beta   90.00
_cell.angle_gamma   90.00
#
_symmetry.space_group_name_H-M   'P 1'
#
loop_
_entity.id
_entity.type
_entity.pdbx_description
1 polymer ?
#
loop_
_entity_poly.entity_id
_entity_poly.type
_entity_poly.pdbx_seq_one_letter_code
_entity_poly.pdbx_strand_id
1 'polypeptide(L)'
;MRVPKKGRLQFFKDLYDEAKVSLEDSFSELDKHFNQYKGDPSIDPVPGEEGINQPQQATVVRNITYELIESQNTTYIPSPKCDSVSYSERSVRCAMSVEKYLRSMRNALPVEELNDLDERYTYIYGGSVWLVEWDESIKTHDTVGGIKLSVLSPRRFVGQPYIYRIDDMEYCFVEFETTKEDLVRKYGVSFEQAEGTANDQNADEDTATMYVCYYKDEDDNICQYIWSGEIELRDLENYYSRKREYCVRCGKKKQICNCEEPEYETRDEEYEELTDDIVLSDGVGRISKESPVYDEEGNPIMEDVEMPVLDELGQAIAAFDESTGLTLPVTEPRQIQKTEPTKLPFYKPKSFPIVIRKNTSREGSVLGQSDCEFIRPQQQGINKVESRIMQKLMKAGVTPCIPEDATVTLNNSVFGQVIRLRPGERMQYGVIDTQPNIQLDIVEADRLYDQAKRILGISESFQGHYDPSAKSGVAKQTQAMQSSGRLDSKRKMKNYAWSQLDRIMFELLLAFADERRPAAYVDNFGKVQEVSFLRYDFLVQDENGEYYYDDSYLFSADASADISTDRATLWQQNLMNFKEGTYGDPTDPNAQLIYWLNQQKAHYPFAQENVDRLKAVIEQRAEMARMQQIMAQQEQQIADLQADNANRAAYGQRMVNIAKGLEDDVKMHESYESYVADEIDKFNKGR
;
A
#
# COMPACT_ATOMS: atom_id res chain seq x y z
N MET A 1 -9.63 -25.43 12.78
CA MET A 1 -8.96 -26.74 12.54
C MET A 1 -8.44 -27.30 13.87
N ARG A 2 -8.59 -28.61 14.14
CA ARG A 2 -8.06 -29.27 15.34
C ARG A 2 -6.64 -29.76 15.11
N VAL A 3 -5.66 -29.15 15.77
CA VAL A 3 -4.25 -29.55 15.69
C VAL A 3 -3.89 -30.41 16.92
N PRO A 4 -3.24 -31.57 16.75
CA PRO A 4 -2.84 -32.41 17.86
C PRO A 4 -1.77 -31.74 18.72
N LYS A 5 -1.82 -31.91 20.03
CA LYS A 5 -0.81 -31.35 20.96
C LYS A 5 0.56 -32.07 20.90
N LYS A 6 0.62 -33.29 20.37
CA LYS A 6 1.85 -34.07 20.20
C LYS A 6 2.00 -34.52 18.76
N GLY A 7 3.23 -34.54 18.24
CA GLY A 7 3.51 -34.91 16.86
C GLY A 7 3.06 -33.88 15.84
N ARG A 8 3.08 -32.59 16.19
CA ARG A 8 2.65 -31.47 15.32
C ARG A 8 3.45 -31.41 14.03
N LEU A 9 4.76 -31.60 14.08
CA LEU A 9 5.60 -31.61 12.88
C LEU A 9 5.12 -32.63 11.87
N GLN A 10 4.89 -33.88 12.28
CA GLN A 10 4.43 -34.91 11.36
C GLN A 10 3.03 -34.61 10.83
N PHE A 11 2.15 -34.09 11.67
CA PHE A 11 0.80 -33.68 11.26
C PHE A 11 0.83 -32.62 10.15
N PHE A 12 1.64 -31.57 10.30
CA PHE A 12 1.73 -30.52 9.29
C PHE A 12 2.44 -30.98 8.01
N LYS A 13 3.41 -31.88 8.11
CA LYS A 13 4.03 -32.51 6.93
C LYS A 13 3.03 -33.37 6.17
N ASP A 14 2.31 -34.24 6.86
CA ASP A 14 1.28 -35.09 6.23
C ASP A 14 0.20 -34.24 5.55
N LEU A 15 -0.25 -33.16 6.22
CA LEU A 15 -1.23 -32.22 5.67
C LEU A 15 -0.71 -31.48 4.43
N TYR A 16 0.56 -31.07 4.46
CA TYR A 16 1.21 -30.44 3.31
C TYR A 16 1.34 -31.41 2.14
N ASP A 17 1.80 -32.63 2.37
CA ASP A 17 1.98 -33.65 1.33
C ASP A 17 0.64 -34.03 0.71
N GLU A 18 -0.42 -34.21 1.51
CA GLU A 18 -1.78 -34.46 1.03
C GLU A 18 -2.29 -33.31 0.14
N ALA A 19 -2.11 -32.07 0.58
CA ALA A 19 -2.50 -30.90 -0.19
C ALA A 19 -1.71 -30.78 -1.49
N LYS A 20 -0.39 -31.01 -1.47
CA LYS A 20 0.48 -30.93 -2.64
C LYS A 20 0.16 -31.99 -3.66
N VAL A 21 -0.08 -33.23 -3.24
CA VAL A 21 -0.50 -34.34 -4.14
C VAL A 21 -1.86 -34.00 -4.77
N SER A 22 -2.80 -33.48 -3.99
CA SER A 22 -4.13 -33.09 -4.53
C SER A 22 -4.06 -31.96 -5.57
N LEU A 23 -3.01 -31.14 -5.55
CA LEU A 23 -2.79 -30.01 -6.44
C LEU A 23 -1.72 -30.27 -7.52
N GLU A 24 -1.20 -31.50 -7.65
CA GLU A 24 -0.09 -31.84 -8.56
C GLU A 24 -0.40 -31.45 -10.01
N ASP A 25 -1.59 -31.71 -10.49
CA ASP A 25 -2.02 -31.32 -11.86
C ASP A 25 -1.95 -29.79 -12.03
N SER A 26 -2.35 -29.04 -11.01
CA SER A 26 -2.31 -27.58 -11.06
C SER A 26 -0.86 -27.07 -11.10
N PHE A 27 0.04 -27.64 -10.31
CA PHE A 27 1.47 -27.29 -10.34
C PHE A 27 2.12 -27.64 -11.69
N SER A 28 1.81 -28.81 -12.26
CA SER A 28 2.27 -29.18 -13.59
C SER A 28 1.84 -28.17 -14.67
N GLU A 29 0.61 -27.67 -14.60
CA GLU A 29 0.15 -26.62 -15.53
C GLU A 29 0.89 -25.29 -15.31
N LEU A 30 1.16 -24.88 -14.06
CA LEU A 30 1.96 -23.67 -13.78
C LEU A 30 3.37 -23.78 -14.40
N ASP A 31 3.99 -24.97 -14.34
CA ASP A 31 5.29 -25.22 -14.98
C ASP A 31 5.23 -25.11 -16.50
N LYS A 32 4.20 -25.66 -17.12
CA LYS A 32 3.96 -25.52 -18.56
C LYS A 32 3.76 -24.07 -18.98
N HIS A 33 3.04 -23.27 -18.20
CA HIS A 33 2.85 -21.84 -18.46
C HIS A 33 4.17 -21.09 -18.43
N PHE A 34 4.99 -21.34 -17.42
CA PHE A 34 6.28 -20.68 -17.27
C PHE A 34 7.27 -21.08 -18.40
N ASN A 35 7.30 -22.36 -18.74
CA ASN A 35 8.12 -22.83 -19.85
C ASN A 35 7.68 -22.20 -21.17
N GLN A 36 6.37 -22.13 -21.43
CA GLN A 36 5.83 -21.45 -22.61
C GLN A 36 6.25 -19.97 -22.68
N TYR A 37 6.20 -19.26 -21.55
CA TYR A 37 6.67 -17.88 -21.48
C TYR A 37 8.18 -17.74 -21.76
N LYS A 38 8.98 -18.70 -21.30
CA LYS A 38 10.43 -18.77 -21.60
C LYS A 38 10.73 -19.13 -23.06
N GLY A 39 9.76 -19.61 -23.81
CA GLY A 39 9.94 -20.04 -25.20
C GLY A 39 10.27 -21.53 -25.32
N ASP A 40 9.51 -22.38 -24.64
CA ASP A 40 9.61 -23.84 -24.74
C ASP A 40 9.46 -24.30 -26.20
N PRO A 41 10.41 -25.05 -26.75
CA PRO A 41 10.31 -25.63 -28.08
C PRO A 41 9.38 -26.84 -28.16
N SER A 42 8.84 -27.34 -27.06
CA SER A 42 7.96 -28.51 -27.06
C SER A 42 6.68 -28.25 -27.84
N ILE A 43 6.26 -29.25 -28.61
CA ILE A 43 5.02 -29.20 -29.41
C ILE A 43 4.19 -30.42 -29.02
N ASP A 44 2.96 -30.19 -28.50
CA ASP A 44 2.05 -31.27 -28.18
C ASP A 44 1.69 -32.07 -29.44
N PRO A 45 1.61 -33.40 -29.35
CA PRO A 45 1.20 -34.23 -30.47
C PRO A 45 -0.22 -33.89 -30.93
N VAL A 46 -0.47 -33.95 -32.23
CA VAL A 46 -1.80 -33.71 -32.78
C VAL A 46 -2.74 -34.85 -32.34
N PRO A 47 -3.90 -34.56 -31.77
CA PRO A 47 -4.87 -35.61 -31.41
C PRO A 47 -5.25 -36.45 -32.62
N GLY A 48 -5.05 -37.79 -32.55
CA GLY A 48 -5.40 -38.72 -33.61
C GLY A 48 -4.22 -39.24 -34.45
N GLU A 49 -3.00 -38.78 -34.27
CA GLU A 49 -1.80 -39.44 -34.83
C GLU A 49 -1.39 -40.60 -33.92
N GLU A 50 -1.92 -41.80 -34.24
CA GLU A 50 -1.51 -43.02 -33.56
C GLU A 50 -0.03 -43.33 -33.88
N GLY A 51 0.83 -43.36 -32.88
CA GLY A 51 2.23 -43.83 -32.96
C GLY A 51 3.31 -42.79 -32.63
N ILE A 52 3.02 -41.51 -32.45
CA ILE A 52 4.02 -40.51 -32.06
C ILE A 52 3.77 -40.12 -30.59
N ASN A 53 4.27 -40.93 -29.66
CA ASN A 53 4.20 -40.68 -28.22
C ASN A 53 5.32 -39.78 -27.70
N GLN A 54 6.18 -39.25 -28.55
CA GLN A 54 7.24 -38.33 -28.12
C GLN A 54 6.90 -36.89 -28.51
N PRO A 55 7.05 -35.94 -27.58
CA PRO A 55 6.86 -34.54 -27.91
C PRO A 55 7.87 -34.14 -29.02
N GLN A 56 7.33 -33.59 -30.11
CA GLN A 56 8.16 -33.03 -31.17
C GLN A 56 8.77 -31.71 -30.66
N GLN A 57 10.03 -31.46 -31.02
CA GLN A 57 10.68 -30.21 -30.73
C GLN A 57 10.68 -29.29 -31.96
N ALA A 58 10.33 -28.04 -31.77
CA ALA A 58 10.44 -27.03 -32.79
C ALA A 58 11.92 -26.69 -33.05
N THR A 59 12.26 -26.55 -34.33
CA THR A 59 13.59 -26.09 -34.73
C THR A 59 13.76 -24.58 -34.57
N VAL A 60 12.65 -23.85 -34.65
CA VAL A 60 12.59 -22.40 -34.50
C VAL A 60 11.41 -22.08 -33.60
N VAL A 61 11.65 -21.24 -32.58
CA VAL A 61 10.62 -20.73 -31.67
C VAL A 61 10.47 -19.24 -31.90
N ARG A 62 9.29 -18.80 -32.36
CA ARG A 62 8.84 -17.41 -32.32
C ARG A 62 7.99 -17.24 -31.06
N ASN A 63 8.58 -16.69 -30.01
CA ASN A 63 7.92 -16.57 -28.71
C ASN A 63 6.92 -15.40 -28.69
N ILE A 64 5.72 -15.64 -29.20
CA ILE A 64 4.62 -14.65 -29.15
C ILE A 64 4.03 -14.52 -27.77
N THR A 65 4.16 -15.56 -26.92
CA THR A 65 3.67 -15.52 -25.54
C THR A 65 4.39 -14.45 -24.74
N TYR A 66 5.71 -14.41 -24.82
CA TYR A 66 6.51 -13.34 -24.18
C TYR A 66 6.10 -11.95 -24.67
N GLU A 67 6.04 -11.77 -26.00
CA GLU A 67 5.70 -10.47 -26.61
C GLU A 67 4.32 -9.96 -26.14
N LEU A 68 3.32 -10.83 -26.15
CA LEU A 68 1.96 -10.44 -25.79
C LEU A 68 1.77 -10.22 -24.28
N ILE A 69 2.47 -10.95 -23.43
CA ILE A 69 2.44 -10.73 -21.99
C ILE A 69 3.15 -9.42 -21.64
N GLU A 70 4.37 -9.19 -22.15
CA GLU A 70 5.10 -7.96 -21.85
C GLU A 70 4.36 -6.70 -22.38
N SER A 71 3.59 -6.83 -23.46
CA SER A 71 2.77 -5.72 -23.94
C SER A 71 1.61 -5.34 -23.02
N GLN A 72 1.18 -6.24 -22.13
CA GLN A 72 0.09 -6.01 -21.16
C GLN A 72 0.59 -5.44 -19.82
N ASN A 73 1.88 -5.57 -19.53
CA ASN A 73 2.43 -5.13 -18.26
C ASN A 73 2.19 -3.62 -18.06
N THR A 74 1.63 -3.28 -16.92
CA THR A 74 1.29 -1.90 -16.58
C THR A 74 2.03 -1.43 -15.35
N THR A 75 2.56 -0.23 -15.41
CA THR A 75 3.20 0.45 -14.27
C THR A 75 2.19 1.09 -13.32
N TYR A 76 0.89 1.01 -13.65
CA TYR A 76 -0.16 1.58 -12.83
C TYR A 76 -0.29 0.85 -11.49
N ILE A 77 -0.22 1.61 -10.41
CA ILE A 77 -0.43 1.15 -9.04
C ILE A 77 -1.66 1.88 -8.49
N PRO A 78 -2.73 1.15 -8.10
CA PRO A 78 -3.93 1.77 -7.56
C PRO A 78 -3.64 2.55 -6.28
N SER A 79 -4.17 3.77 -6.16
CA SER A 79 -4.04 4.56 -4.92
C SER A 79 -4.97 4.02 -3.84
N PRO A 80 -4.52 3.96 -2.58
CA PRO A 80 -5.36 3.54 -1.48
C PRO A 80 -6.49 4.53 -1.27
N LYS A 81 -7.69 4.04 -0.99
CA LYS A 81 -8.84 4.82 -0.56
C LYS A 81 -9.49 4.12 0.62
N CYS A 82 -9.74 4.86 1.67
CA CYS A 82 -10.35 4.36 2.90
C CYS A 82 -11.59 5.20 3.23
N ASP A 83 -12.73 4.54 3.34
CA ASP A 83 -13.99 5.15 3.72
C ASP A 83 -14.46 4.52 5.05
N SER A 84 -15.05 5.33 5.95
CA SER A 84 -15.63 4.81 7.18
C SER A 84 -17.06 4.31 6.96
N VAL A 85 -17.41 3.18 7.57
CA VAL A 85 -18.79 2.69 7.61
C VAL A 85 -19.64 3.56 8.53
N SER A 86 -19.03 4.07 9.61
CA SER A 86 -19.67 5.00 10.54
C SER A 86 -19.61 6.44 10.01
N TYR A 87 -20.71 7.17 10.10
CA TYR A 87 -20.77 8.59 9.73
C TYR A 87 -20.34 9.53 10.86
N SER A 88 -19.68 9.03 11.91
CA SER A 88 -19.14 9.90 12.94
C SER A 88 -17.99 10.76 12.38
N GLU A 89 -17.91 12.01 12.81
CA GLU A 89 -16.85 12.94 12.36
C GLU A 89 -15.44 12.42 12.70
N ARG A 90 -15.33 11.71 13.83
CA ARG A 90 -14.09 11.05 14.26
C ARG A 90 -13.71 9.92 13.28
N SER A 91 -14.62 8.99 12.98
CA SER A 91 -14.35 7.85 12.09
C SER A 91 -14.01 8.31 10.68
N VAL A 92 -14.64 9.37 10.17
CA VAL A 92 -14.31 9.96 8.86
C VAL A 92 -12.88 10.56 8.88
N ARG A 93 -12.50 11.26 9.95
CA ARG A 93 -11.12 11.79 10.09
C ARG A 93 -10.10 10.68 10.18
N CYS A 94 -10.38 9.61 10.93
CA CYS A 94 -9.53 8.44 11.03
C CYS A 94 -9.34 7.76 9.66
N ALA A 95 -10.42 7.56 8.89
CA ALA A 95 -10.35 7.02 7.54
C ALA A 95 -9.44 7.84 6.61
N MET A 96 -9.58 9.17 6.64
CA MET A 96 -8.69 10.07 5.87
C MET A 96 -7.22 9.99 6.31
N SER A 97 -6.99 9.83 7.62
CA SER A 97 -5.62 9.68 8.14
C SER A 97 -5.00 8.35 7.70
N VAL A 98 -5.75 7.26 7.74
CA VAL A 98 -5.33 5.94 7.23
C VAL A 98 -4.97 6.00 5.74
N GLU A 99 -5.86 6.59 4.92
CA GLU A 99 -5.61 6.71 3.47
C GLU A 99 -4.29 7.44 3.19
N LYS A 100 -4.07 8.58 3.84
CA LYS A 100 -2.86 9.39 3.66
C LYS A 100 -1.62 8.66 4.18
N TYR A 101 -1.75 7.98 5.33
CA TYR A 101 -0.65 7.21 5.91
C TYR A 101 -0.25 6.03 5.03
N LEU A 102 -1.21 5.22 4.56
CA LEU A 102 -0.97 4.11 3.65
C LEU A 102 -0.31 4.56 2.33
N ARG A 103 -0.76 5.70 1.78
CA ARG A 103 -0.14 6.29 0.59
C ARG A 103 1.33 6.67 0.83
N SER A 104 1.63 7.31 1.96
CA SER A 104 3.01 7.65 2.33
C SER A 104 3.87 6.40 2.55
N MET A 105 3.34 5.41 3.27
CA MET A 105 4.03 4.16 3.55
C MET A 105 4.35 3.38 2.27
N ARG A 106 3.43 3.32 1.31
CA ARG A 106 3.67 2.67 0.02
C ARG A 106 4.83 3.32 -0.76
N ASN A 107 5.01 4.63 -0.65
CA ASN A 107 6.15 5.32 -1.27
C ASN A 107 7.51 4.93 -0.65
N ALA A 108 7.52 4.45 0.58
CA ALA A 108 8.72 3.97 1.25
C ALA A 108 9.04 2.49 0.96
N LEU A 109 8.07 1.73 0.44
CA LEU A 109 8.23 0.32 0.10
C LEU A 109 8.63 0.18 -1.38
N PRO A 110 9.31 -0.91 -1.79
CA PRO A 110 9.69 -1.16 -3.18
C PRO A 110 8.48 -1.61 -4.04
N VAL A 111 7.40 -0.84 -4.00
CA VAL A 111 6.11 -1.22 -4.57
C VAL A 111 6.15 -1.31 -6.09
N GLU A 112 7.00 -0.50 -6.74
CA GLU A 112 7.15 -0.52 -8.20
C GLU A 112 7.77 -1.84 -8.68
N GLU A 113 8.82 -2.32 -8.00
CA GLU A 113 9.46 -3.60 -8.30
C GLU A 113 8.51 -4.78 -8.03
N LEU A 114 7.81 -4.74 -6.91
CA LEU A 114 6.83 -5.77 -6.55
C LEU A 114 5.66 -5.79 -7.53
N ASN A 115 5.18 -4.62 -7.99
CA ASN A 115 4.14 -4.54 -9.00
C ASN A 115 4.58 -5.12 -10.35
N ASP A 116 5.84 -4.94 -10.74
CA ASP A 116 6.38 -5.52 -11.97
C ASP A 116 6.36 -7.06 -11.91
N LEU A 117 6.75 -7.65 -10.78
CA LEU A 117 6.64 -9.10 -10.55
C LEU A 117 5.19 -9.58 -10.49
N ASP A 118 4.32 -8.84 -9.80
CA ASP A 118 2.90 -9.13 -9.68
C ASP A 118 2.21 -9.20 -11.05
N GLU A 119 2.48 -8.22 -11.93
CA GLU A 119 1.95 -8.21 -13.29
C GLU A 119 2.38 -9.46 -14.07
N ARG A 120 3.68 -9.78 -14.09
CA ARG A 120 4.18 -10.96 -14.81
C ARG A 120 3.62 -12.25 -14.27
N TYR A 121 3.65 -12.44 -12.95
CA TYR A 121 3.12 -13.66 -12.34
C TYR A 121 1.63 -13.82 -12.62
N THR A 122 0.88 -12.72 -12.56
CA THR A 122 -0.57 -12.75 -12.84
C THR A 122 -0.87 -13.25 -14.24
N TYR A 123 -0.17 -12.76 -15.26
CA TYR A 123 -0.44 -13.17 -16.64
C TYR A 123 0.14 -14.54 -16.97
N ILE A 124 1.31 -14.88 -16.43
CA ILE A 124 1.96 -16.17 -16.66
C ILE A 124 1.23 -17.31 -15.96
N TYR A 125 0.93 -17.16 -14.66
CA TYR A 125 0.37 -18.23 -13.85
C TYR A 125 -1.14 -18.17 -13.69
N GLY A 126 -1.78 -17.09 -14.13
CA GLY A 126 -3.20 -16.83 -13.92
C GLY A 126 -3.53 -16.12 -12.62
N GLY A 127 -2.55 -15.80 -11.83
CA GLY A 127 -2.65 -15.04 -10.59
C GLY A 127 -1.29 -14.87 -9.93
N SER A 128 -1.24 -14.03 -8.92
CA SER A 128 -0.08 -13.80 -8.07
C SER A 128 -0.46 -13.91 -6.59
N VAL A 129 0.52 -14.15 -5.76
CA VAL A 129 0.35 -14.31 -4.31
C VAL A 129 1.17 -13.23 -3.60
N TRP A 130 0.51 -12.38 -2.85
CA TRP A 130 1.13 -11.38 -2.01
C TRP A 130 1.19 -11.88 -0.57
N LEU A 131 2.32 -11.66 0.08
CA LEU A 131 2.50 -11.90 1.51
C LEU A 131 2.78 -10.56 2.19
N VAL A 132 2.03 -10.28 3.25
CA VAL A 132 2.15 -9.07 4.06
C VAL A 132 2.60 -9.48 5.45
N GLU A 133 3.79 -9.08 5.85
CA GLU A 133 4.36 -9.45 7.15
C GLU A 133 4.69 -8.21 7.97
N TRP A 134 4.66 -8.36 9.28
CA TRP A 134 5.26 -7.39 10.18
C TRP A 134 6.70 -7.80 10.49
N ASP A 135 7.65 -6.91 10.20
CA ASP A 135 9.07 -7.14 10.43
C ASP A 135 9.60 -6.22 11.55
N GLU A 136 9.90 -6.80 12.69
CA GLU A 136 10.46 -6.08 13.86
C GLU A 136 11.91 -5.63 13.65
N SER A 137 12.61 -6.16 12.64
CA SER A 137 13.98 -5.77 12.32
C SER A 137 14.05 -4.38 11.67
N ILE A 138 12.95 -3.92 11.08
CA ILE A 138 12.84 -2.58 10.48
C ILE A 138 12.77 -1.56 11.62
N LYS A 139 13.83 -0.74 11.77
CA LYS A 139 13.92 0.28 12.81
C LYS A 139 14.18 1.63 12.18
N THR A 140 13.38 2.61 12.55
CA THR A 140 13.65 4.02 12.28
C THR A 140 14.08 4.70 13.56
N HIS A 141 14.35 6.01 13.52
CA HIS A 141 14.73 6.74 14.74
C HIS A 141 13.62 6.72 15.79
N ASP A 142 12.38 6.80 15.33
CA ASP A 142 11.21 6.99 16.21
C ASP A 142 10.34 5.75 16.35
N THR A 143 10.50 4.73 15.49
CA THR A 143 9.59 3.57 15.46
C THR A 143 10.31 2.25 15.30
N VAL A 144 9.77 1.22 15.95
CA VAL A 144 10.23 -0.18 15.85
C VAL A 144 9.20 -1.00 15.10
N GLY A 145 9.69 -1.84 14.17
CA GLY A 145 8.86 -2.67 13.32
C GLY A 145 8.28 -1.90 12.12
N GLY A 146 7.98 -2.64 11.07
CA GLY A 146 7.39 -2.09 9.85
C GLY A 146 6.74 -3.17 9.01
N ILE A 147 5.95 -2.76 8.03
CA ILE A 147 5.33 -3.68 7.09
C ILE A 147 6.34 -4.06 6.03
N LYS A 148 6.43 -5.35 5.77
CA LYS A 148 7.17 -5.95 4.67
C LYS A 148 6.20 -6.58 3.69
N LEU A 149 6.31 -6.19 2.43
CA LEU A 149 5.56 -6.77 1.32
C LEU A 149 6.45 -7.69 0.51
N SER A 150 5.91 -8.82 0.09
CA SER A 150 6.59 -9.76 -0.80
C SER A 150 5.59 -10.32 -1.81
N VAL A 151 6.04 -10.48 -3.06
CA VAL A 151 5.28 -11.16 -4.11
C VAL A 151 5.88 -12.53 -4.32
N LEU A 152 5.10 -13.55 -4.09
CA LEU A 152 5.51 -14.94 -4.17
C LEU A 152 5.08 -15.54 -5.50
N SER A 153 5.93 -16.39 -6.06
CA SER A 153 5.51 -17.21 -7.18
C SER A 153 4.36 -18.14 -6.75
N PRO A 154 3.27 -18.25 -7.53
CA PRO A 154 2.18 -19.18 -7.23
C PRO A 154 2.62 -20.63 -7.10
N ARG A 155 3.78 -21.00 -7.64
CA ARG A 155 4.39 -22.34 -7.49
C ARG A 155 4.84 -22.65 -6.06
N ARG A 156 4.96 -21.60 -5.21
CA ARG A 156 5.38 -21.71 -3.81
C ARG A 156 4.21 -21.58 -2.82
N PHE A 157 3.00 -21.49 -3.32
CA PHE A 157 1.79 -21.39 -2.52
C PHE A 157 0.97 -22.66 -2.66
N VAL A 158 0.70 -23.33 -1.54
CA VAL A 158 -0.13 -24.54 -1.47
C VAL A 158 -1.37 -24.19 -0.63
N GLY A 159 -2.49 -23.97 -1.30
CA GLY A 159 -3.77 -23.72 -0.63
C GLY A 159 -4.49 -24.99 -0.23
N GLN A 160 -5.50 -24.87 0.62
CA GLN A 160 -6.37 -25.99 0.96
C GLN A 160 -7.09 -26.51 -0.29
N PRO A 161 -7.04 -27.81 -0.60
CA PRO A 161 -7.73 -28.39 -1.76
C PRO A 161 -9.23 -28.11 -1.72
N TYR A 162 -9.85 -27.93 -2.90
CA TYR A 162 -11.28 -27.70 -3.10
C TYR A 162 -11.87 -26.42 -2.52
N ILE A 163 -11.05 -25.54 -1.92
CA ILE A 163 -11.46 -24.21 -1.47
C ILE A 163 -10.79 -23.17 -2.33
N TYR A 164 -11.57 -22.24 -2.88
CA TYR A 164 -11.14 -21.34 -3.95
C TYR A 164 -11.05 -19.88 -3.53
N ARG A 165 -11.31 -19.60 -2.24
CA ARG A 165 -11.14 -18.27 -1.64
C ARG A 165 -10.26 -18.39 -0.42
N ILE A 166 -9.31 -17.49 -0.29
CA ILE A 166 -8.36 -17.49 0.83
C ILE A 166 -9.06 -17.30 2.18
N ASP A 167 -10.11 -16.48 2.22
CA ASP A 167 -10.88 -16.20 3.44
C ASP A 167 -11.59 -17.44 3.99
N ASP A 168 -12.00 -18.36 3.09
CA ASP A 168 -12.76 -19.57 3.42
C ASP A 168 -11.82 -20.74 3.76
N MET A 169 -10.49 -20.59 3.58
CA MET A 169 -9.52 -21.65 3.91
C MET A 169 -9.31 -21.77 5.41
N GLU A 170 -9.14 -22.99 5.87
CA GLU A 170 -8.71 -23.28 7.25
C GLU A 170 -7.18 -23.27 7.37
N TYR A 171 -6.47 -23.57 6.28
CA TYR A 171 -5.01 -23.57 6.25
C TYR A 171 -4.47 -23.25 4.85
N CYS A 172 -3.24 -22.74 4.83
CA CYS A 172 -2.45 -22.60 3.62
C CYS A 172 -0.96 -22.66 3.94
N PHE A 173 -0.16 -23.05 2.94
CA PHE A 173 1.29 -23.16 3.08
C PHE A 173 2.00 -22.24 2.10
N VAL A 174 3.18 -21.77 2.52
CA VAL A 174 4.11 -21.01 1.69
C VAL A 174 5.49 -21.64 1.80
N GLU A 175 6.14 -21.88 0.66
CA GLU A 175 7.49 -22.43 0.57
C GLU A 175 8.49 -21.30 0.36
N PHE A 176 9.58 -21.30 1.14
CA PHE A 176 10.71 -20.38 0.99
C PHE A 176 12.01 -21.16 0.81
N GLU A 177 12.78 -20.79 -0.19
CA GLU A 177 14.18 -21.19 -0.25
C GLU A 177 15.00 -20.20 0.58
N THR A 178 15.85 -20.73 1.45
CA THR A 178 16.68 -19.95 2.35
C THR A 178 18.04 -20.62 2.49
N THR A 179 19.02 -19.90 3.03
CA THR A 179 20.32 -20.49 3.35
C THR A 179 20.30 -21.06 4.77
N LYS A 180 21.11 -22.07 5.01
CA LYS A 180 21.29 -22.63 6.34
C LYS A 180 21.78 -21.58 7.35
N GLU A 181 22.64 -20.65 6.92
CA GLU A 181 23.13 -19.54 7.72
C GLU A 181 21.99 -18.60 8.15
N ASP A 182 21.05 -18.33 7.27
CA ASP A 182 19.88 -17.51 7.58
C ASP A 182 18.94 -18.20 8.58
N LEU A 183 18.79 -19.53 8.50
CA LEU A 183 18.02 -20.29 9.49
C LEU A 183 18.64 -20.20 10.88
N VAL A 184 19.97 -20.38 10.96
CA VAL A 184 20.71 -20.24 12.23
C VAL A 184 20.57 -18.83 12.80
N ARG A 185 20.74 -17.81 11.96
CA ARG A 185 20.66 -16.39 12.38
C ARG A 185 19.25 -16.01 12.85
N LYS A 186 18.21 -16.43 12.13
CA LYS A 186 16.84 -15.98 12.36
C LYS A 186 16.13 -16.78 13.47
N TYR A 187 16.39 -18.07 13.52
CA TYR A 187 15.67 -18.99 14.44
C TYR A 187 16.56 -19.56 15.55
N GLY A 188 17.87 -19.28 15.56
CA GLY A 188 18.78 -19.77 16.61
C GLY A 188 19.02 -21.28 16.58
N VAL A 189 18.76 -21.93 15.45
CA VAL A 189 18.97 -23.37 15.26
C VAL A 189 20.47 -23.68 15.19
N SER A 190 20.93 -24.82 15.72
CA SER A 190 22.33 -25.22 15.61
C SER A 190 22.71 -25.58 14.17
N PHE A 191 23.98 -25.38 13.78
CA PHE A 191 24.43 -25.70 12.42
C PHE A 191 24.25 -27.17 12.06
N GLU A 192 24.53 -28.09 13.00
CA GLU A 192 24.28 -29.53 12.82
C GLU A 192 22.81 -29.86 12.55
N GLN A 193 21.89 -29.12 13.20
CA GLN A 193 20.46 -29.26 12.93
C GLN A 193 20.08 -28.71 11.56
N ALA A 194 20.68 -27.60 11.14
CA ALA A 194 20.43 -27.00 9.82
C ALA A 194 20.93 -27.88 8.66
N GLU A 195 22.00 -28.66 8.85
CA GLU A 195 22.47 -29.63 7.85
C GLU A 195 21.43 -30.73 7.54
N GLY A 196 20.62 -31.12 8.53
CA GLY A 196 19.53 -32.10 8.34
C GLY A 196 18.35 -31.59 7.50
N THR A 197 18.31 -30.31 7.13
CA THR A 197 17.19 -29.70 6.40
C THR A 197 17.32 -29.72 4.89
N ALA A 198 18.46 -30.15 4.34
CA ALA A 198 18.67 -30.24 2.89
C ALA A 198 17.85 -31.39 2.30
N ASN A 199 16.77 -31.06 1.62
CA ASN A 199 15.78 -32.04 1.14
C ASN A 199 15.96 -32.49 -0.31
N ASP A 200 16.89 -31.93 -1.08
CA ASP A 200 17.02 -32.24 -2.49
C ASP A 200 18.40 -32.73 -2.88
N GLN A 201 18.44 -33.85 -3.61
CA GLN A 201 19.68 -34.43 -4.17
C GLN A 201 20.39 -33.52 -5.17
N ASN A 202 19.78 -32.37 -5.54
CA ASN A 202 20.28 -31.36 -6.49
C ASN A 202 20.40 -29.96 -5.92
N ALA A 203 20.07 -29.76 -4.61
CA ALA A 203 20.25 -28.47 -3.96
C ALA A 203 21.74 -28.25 -3.62
N ASP A 204 22.22 -27.02 -3.78
CA ASP A 204 23.51 -26.61 -3.23
C ASP A 204 23.53 -26.95 -1.74
N GLU A 205 24.68 -27.47 -1.24
CA GLU A 205 24.82 -27.93 0.15
C GLU A 205 24.41 -26.87 1.20
N ASP A 206 24.34 -25.59 0.81
CA ASP A 206 24.04 -24.46 1.67
C ASP A 206 22.57 -23.99 1.63
N THR A 207 21.73 -24.57 0.76
CA THR A 207 20.30 -24.19 0.66
C THR A 207 19.39 -25.12 1.47
N ALA A 208 18.30 -24.57 2.01
CA ALA A 208 17.27 -25.30 2.70
C ALA A 208 15.88 -24.76 2.34
N THR A 209 14.89 -25.63 2.29
CA THR A 209 13.49 -25.22 2.09
C THR A 209 12.80 -25.05 3.45
N MET A 210 12.25 -23.88 3.66
CA MET A 210 11.44 -23.55 4.83
C MET A 210 9.96 -23.55 4.43
N TYR A 211 9.15 -24.22 5.21
CA TYR A 211 7.71 -24.32 5.05
C TYR A 211 7.01 -23.50 6.12
N VAL A 212 6.12 -22.64 5.73
CA VAL A 212 5.31 -21.79 6.61
C VAL A 212 3.86 -22.16 6.42
N CYS A 213 3.23 -22.68 7.47
CA CYS A 213 1.80 -22.95 7.52
C CYS A 213 1.09 -21.84 8.28
N TYR A 214 0.10 -21.23 7.66
CA TYR A 214 -0.90 -20.41 8.33
C TYR A 214 -2.18 -21.23 8.46
N TYR A 215 -2.76 -21.28 9.66
CA TYR A 215 -3.99 -22.04 9.89
C TYR A 215 -4.90 -21.34 10.91
N LYS A 216 -6.19 -21.62 10.85
CA LYS A 216 -7.19 -21.12 11.81
C LYS A 216 -7.41 -22.18 12.89
N ASP A 217 -7.38 -21.77 14.15
CA ASP A 217 -7.75 -22.62 15.28
C ASP A 217 -9.28 -22.79 15.42
N GLU A 218 -9.76 -23.35 16.54
CA GLU A 218 -11.18 -23.52 16.81
C GLU A 218 -11.91 -22.20 17.09
N ASP A 219 -11.17 -21.16 17.49
CA ASP A 219 -11.66 -19.82 17.81
C ASP A 219 -11.44 -18.80 16.67
N ASP A 220 -11.15 -19.29 15.46
CA ASP A 220 -10.81 -18.49 14.27
C ASP A 220 -9.57 -17.59 14.42
N ASN A 221 -8.69 -17.86 15.39
CA ASN A 221 -7.42 -17.14 15.48
C ASN A 221 -6.44 -17.67 14.43
N ILE A 222 -5.66 -16.77 13.85
CA ILE A 222 -4.61 -17.14 12.91
C ILE A 222 -3.38 -17.63 13.65
N CYS A 223 -2.99 -18.85 13.37
CA CYS A 223 -1.81 -19.50 13.90
C CYS A 223 -0.75 -19.65 12.83
N GLN A 224 0.51 -19.75 13.23
CA GLN A 224 1.63 -19.96 12.33
C GLN A 224 2.50 -21.11 12.81
N TYR A 225 2.81 -22.05 11.90
CA TYR A 225 3.74 -23.13 12.14
C TYR A 225 4.82 -23.14 11.06
N ILE A 226 6.10 -23.11 11.48
CA ILE A 226 7.23 -23.06 10.56
C ILE A 226 8.16 -24.24 10.82
N TRP A 227 8.54 -24.94 9.77
CA TRP A 227 9.51 -26.02 9.85
C TRP A 227 10.46 -26.06 8.63
N SER A 228 11.57 -26.75 8.77
CA SER A 228 12.48 -27.07 7.69
C SER A 228 13.04 -28.48 7.90
N GLY A 229 12.87 -29.37 6.92
CA GLY A 229 13.24 -30.78 7.07
C GLY A 229 12.56 -31.41 8.29
N GLU A 230 13.36 -31.93 9.25
CA GLU A 230 12.87 -32.55 10.49
C GLU A 230 12.86 -31.59 11.69
N ILE A 231 13.08 -30.31 11.47
CA ILE A 231 13.24 -29.32 12.53
C ILE A 231 12.02 -28.39 12.57
N GLU A 232 11.41 -28.28 13.74
CA GLU A 232 10.46 -27.23 14.06
C GLU A 232 11.23 -25.94 14.32
N LEU A 233 10.92 -24.89 13.56
CA LEU A 233 11.55 -23.59 13.69
C LEU A 233 10.74 -22.62 14.54
N ARG A 234 9.42 -22.66 14.40
CA ARG A 234 8.52 -21.74 15.11
C ARG A 234 7.12 -22.35 15.22
N ASP A 235 6.52 -22.24 16.40
CA ASP A 235 5.13 -22.58 16.63
C ASP A 235 4.46 -21.40 17.36
N LEU A 236 3.54 -20.74 16.69
CA LEU A 236 2.77 -19.63 17.23
C LEU A 236 1.28 -20.00 17.22
N GLU A 237 0.74 -20.26 18.40
CA GLU A 237 -0.69 -20.52 18.57
C GLU A 237 -1.57 -19.32 18.26
N ASN A 238 -0.98 -18.14 18.22
CA ASN A 238 -1.62 -16.92 17.73
C ASN A 238 -0.57 -16.03 17.05
N TYR A 239 -0.64 -15.90 15.73
CA TYR A 239 0.33 -15.16 14.93
C TYR A 239 0.37 -13.67 15.28
N TYR A 240 -0.77 -13.11 15.61
CA TYR A 240 -0.92 -11.71 15.95
C TYR A 240 -0.84 -11.43 17.45
N SER A 241 -0.62 -12.44 18.29
CA SER A 241 -0.50 -12.25 19.73
C SER A 241 0.86 -11.67 20.10
N ARG A 242 0.87 -10.93 21.20
CA ARG A 242 2.10 -10.43 21.78
C ARG A 242 2.56 -11.31 22.91
N LYS A 243 3.65 -12.02 22.67
CA LYS A 243 4.32 -12.81 23.70
C LYS A 243 5.29 -11.93 24.45
N ARG A 244 5.13 -11.84 25.77
CA ARG A 244 6.08 -11.16 26.66
C ARG A 244 6.68 -12.13 27.66
N GLU A 245 7.96 -11.92 27.98
CA GLU A 245 8.67 -12.73 28.94
C GLU A 245 8.47 -12.18 30.34
N TYR A 246 7.94 -13.03 31.24
CA TYR A 246 7.75 -12.75 32.66
C TYR A 246 8.70 -13.61 33.50
N CYS A 247 9.26 -13.01 34.55
CA CYS A 247 10.06 -13.75 35.48
C CYS A 247 9.19 -14.71 36.32
N VAL A 248 9.49 -15.99 36.30
CA VAL A 248 8.76 -17.03 37.07
C VAL A 248 8.80 -16.77 38.58
N ARG A 249 9.93 -16.17 39.06
CA ARG A 249 10.13 -15.92 40.51
C ARG A 249 9.37 -14.71 41.05
N CYS A 250 9.36 -13.59 40.30
CA CYS A 250 8.76 -12.35 40.80
C CYS A 250 7.51 -11.91 40.03
N GLY A 251 7.11 -12.61 38.98
CA GLY A 251 5.96 -12.26 38.14
C GLY A 251 6.11 -10.99 37.31
N LYS A 252 7.25 -10.31 37.36
CA LYS A 252 7.49 -9.06 36.64
C LYS A 252 8.00 -9.31 35.24
N LYS A 253 7.70 -8.37 34.32
CA LYS A 253 8.24 -8.40 32.96
C LYS A 253 9.78 -8.41 33.00
N LYS A 254 10.41 -9.08 32.05
CA LYS A 254 11.87 -9.24 31.94
C LYS A 254 12.61 -7.92 32.06
N GLN A 255 12.07 -6.84 31.51
CA GLN A 255 12.63 -5.50 31.51
C GLN A 255 12.68 -4.84 32.90
N ILE A 256 11.83 -5.29 33.85
CA ILE A 256 11.64 -4.72 35.19
C ILE A 256 12.09 -5.71 36.26
N CYS A 257 12.53 -6.91 35.87
CA CYS A 257 12.97 -7.94 36.79
C CYS A 257 14.38 -7.67 37.32
N ASN A 258 14.54 -7.69 38.66
CA ASN A 258 15.82 -7.50 39.36
C ASN A 258 16.25 -8.75 40.14
N CYS A 259 15.80 -9.96 39.77
CA CYS A 259 16.21 -11.18 40.39
C CYS A 259 17.64 -11.58 40.05
N GLU A 260 18.38 -12.15 41.00
CA GLU A 260 19.80 -12.53 40.77
C GLU A 260 19.96 -13.69 39.77
N GLU A 261 18.98 -14.59 39.66
CA GLU A 261 18.94 -15.65 38.64
C GLU A 261 17.49 -15.77 38.13
N PRO A 262 17.10 -14.94 37.14
CA PRO A 262 15.73 -14.96 36.64
C PRO A 262 15.52 -16.12 35.65
N GLU A 263 14.50 -16.91 35.87
CA GLU A 263 13.90 -17.80 34.89
C GLU A 263 12.73 -17.07 34.28
N TYR A 264 12.64 -17.07 32.93
CA TYR A 264 11.59 -16.37 32.21
C TYR A 264 10.60 -17.34 31.58
N GLU A 265 9.33 -17.06 31.73
CA GLU A 265 8.21 -17.74 31.12
C GLU A 265 7.56 -16.78 30.10
N THR A 266 7.31 -17.27 28.90
CA THR A 266 6.58 -16.49 27.89
C THR A 266 5.08 -16.63 28.12
N ARG A 267 4.38 -15.52 28.31
CA ARG A 267 2.92 -15.46 28.45
C ARG A 267 2.35 -14.64 27.31
N ASP A 268 1.20 -15.09 26.78
CA ASP A 268 0.39 -14.27 25.89
C ASP A 268 -0.34 -13.21 26.72
N GLU A 269 -0.20 -11.95 26.33
CA GLU A 269 -0.96 -10.86 26.95
C GLU A 269 -2.26 -10.66 26.15
N GLU A 270 -3.38 -10.72 26.83
CA GLU A 270 -4.69 -10.42 26.23
C GLU A 270 -5.00 -8.94 26.27
N TYR A 271 -4.42 -8.21 27.25
CA TYR A 271 -4.63 -6.80 27.46
C TYR A 271 -3.32 -6.07 27.70
N GLU A 272 -3.27 -4.82 27.26
CA GLU A 272 -2.21 -3.87 27.58
C GLU A 272 -2.67 -2.99 28.74
N GLU A 273 -1.88 -2.94 29.82
CA GLU A 273 -2.10 -1.98 30.91
C GLU A 273 -1.38 -0.67 30.59
N LEU A 274 -2.11 0.43 30.60
CA LEU A 274 -1.55 1.75 30.34
C LEU A 274 -0.67 2.21 31.48
N THR A 275 0.54 2.64 31.15
CA THR A 275 1.49 3.26 32.11
C THR A 275 1.29 4.77 32.20
N ASP A 276 0.90 5.39 31.09
CA ASP A 276 0.73 6.84 30.93
C ASP A 276 -0.57 7.17 30.20
N ASP A 277 -1.07 8.39 30.37
CA ASP A 277 -2.23 8.87 29.62
C ASP A 277 -1.90 9.00 28.15
N ILE A 278 -2.75 8.46 27.28
CA ILE A 278 -2.60 8.57 25.84
C ILE A 278 -3.38 9.75 25.32
N VAL A 279 -2.71 10.67 24.61
CA VAL A 279 -3.34 11.78 23.89
C VAL A 279 -3.59 11.35 22.46
N LEU A 280 -4.84 11.38 22.03
CA LEU A 280 -5.26 11.03 20.66
C LEU A 280 -4.75 12.07 19.65
N SER A 281 -4.76 11.70 18.38
CA SER A 281 -4.25 12.56 17.30
C SER A 281 -5.05 13.85 17.09
N ASP A 282 -6.29 13.93 17.62
CA ASP A 282 -7.11 15.15 17.60
C ASP A 282 -6.66 16.20 18.65
N GLY A 283 -5.73 15.84 19.54
CA GLY A 283 -5.22 16.69 20.61
C GLY A 283 -6.22 17.00 21.73
N VAL A 284 -7.45 16.52 21.64
CA VAL A 284 -8.53 16.76 22.60
C VAL A 284 -8.89 15.49 23.34
N GLY A 285 -8.99 14.36 22.64
CA GLY A 285 -9.28 13.06 23.22
C GLY A 285 -8.10 12.54 24.05
N ARG A 286 -8.39 11.99 25.22
CA ARG A 286 -7.42 11.35 26.11
C ARG A 286 -7.96 10.02 26.60
N ILE A 287 -7.12 9.00 26.62
CA ILE A 287 -7.40 7.76 27.32
C ILE A 287 -6.57 7.81 28.60
N SER A 288 -7.28 7.83 29.74
CA SER A 288 -6.62 7.88 31.05
C SER A 288 -5.97 6.54 31.36
N LYS A 289 -4.82 6.57 32.01
CA LYS A 289 -4.16 5.37 32.55
C LYS A 289 -4.95 4.64 33.60
N GLU A 290 -5.89 5.34 34.26
CA GLU A 290 -6.74 4.81 35.33
C GLU A 290 -8.20 4.97 34.92
N SER A 291 -8.97 3.90 35.02
CA SER A 291 -10.39 3.86 34.76
C SER A 291 -11.16 3.74 36.08
N PRO A 292 -12.26 4.50 36.27
CA PRO A 292 -13.11 4.38 37.44
C PRO A 292 -13.82 3.02 37.44
N VAL A 293 -13.92 2.40 38.62
CA VAL A 293 -14.61 1.14 38.84
C VAL A 293 -16.05 1.39 39.26
N TYR A 294 -16.99 0.69 38.63
CA TYR A 294 -18.42 0.76 38.93
C TYR A 294 -18.92 -0.60 39.44
N ASP A 295 -19.98 -0.58 40.27
CA ASP A 295 -20.67 -1.81 40.70
C ASP A 295 -21.62 -2.33 39.58
N GLU A 296 -22.26 -3.50 39.84
CA GLU A 296 -23.21 -4.10 38.91
C GLU A 296 -24.47 -3.22 38.65
N GLU A 297 -24.70 -2.21 39.47
CA GLU A 297 -25.80 -1.27 39.35
C GLU A 297 -25.40 0.05 38.67
N GLY A 298 -24.10 0.19 38.30
CA GLY A 298 -23.54 1.37 37.63
C GLY A 298 -23.18 2.52 38.57
N ASN A 299 -23.08 2.27 39.89
CA ASN A 299 -22.63 3.29 40.84
C ASN A 299 -21.12 3.24 41.03
N PRO A 300 -20.43 4.38 41.19
CA PRO A 300 -18.99 4.42 41.42
C PRO A 300 -18.64 3.76 42.76
N ILE A 301 -17.71 2.82 42.74
CA ILE A 301 -17.17 2.20 43.96
C ILE A 301 -16.23 3.22 44.60
N MET A 302 -16.49 3.55 45.87
CA MET A 302 -15.69 4.49 46.66
C MET A 302 -14.73 3.72 47.58
N GLU A 303 -13.50 4.19 47.69
CA GLU A 303 -12.46 3.65 48.57
C GLU A 303 -12.00 4.74 49.53
N ASP A 304 -11.86 4.40 50.80
CA ASP A 304 -11.30 5.29 51.84
C ASP A 304 -9.78 5.31 51.74
N VAL A 305 -9.22 6.41 51.23
CA VAL A 305 -7.77 6.60 51.12
C VAL A 305 -7.34 7.68 52.11
N GLU A 306 -6.31 7.39 52.88
CA GLU A 306 -5.68 8.35 53.76
C GLU A 306 -4.92 9.41 52.94
N MET A 307 -5.42 10.61 52.87
CA MET A 307 -4.76 11.71 52.17
C MET A 307 -4.13 12.71 53.13
N PRO A 308 -2.94 13.25 52.77
CA PRO A 308 -2.33 14.29 53.61
C PRO A 308 -3.19 15.55 53.64
N VAL A 309 -3.38 16.08 54.81
CA VAL A 309 -4.03 17.37 55.01
C VAL A 309 -3.09 18.46 54.52
N LEU A 310 -3.58 19.29 53.58
CA LEU A 310 -2.82 20.40 53.01
C LEU A 310 -3.16 21.72 53.73
N ASP A 311 -2.19 22.59 53.92
CA ASP A 311 -2.37 23.95 54.40
C ASP A 311 -2.92 24.90 53.32
N GLU A 312 -3.14 26.15 53.62
CA GLU A 312 -3.63 27.18 52.66
C GLU A 312 -2.68 27.44 51.48
N LEU A 313 -1.42 26.98 51.58
CA LEU A 313 -0.40 27.10 50.57
C LEU A 313 -0.21 25.79 49.77
N GLY A 314 -1.00 24.73 50.03
CA GLY A 314 -0.94 23.45 49.37
C GLY A 314 0.22 22.54 49.85
N GLN A 315 0.79 22.80 51.03
CA GLN A 315 1.85 21.98 51.63
C GLN A 315 1.22 21.01 52.64
N ALA A 316 1.73 19.77 52.70
CA ALA A 316 1.24 18.77 53.64
C ALA A 316 1.57 19.20 55.10
N ILE A 317 0.54 19.25 55.92
CA ILE A 317 0.70 19.49 57.35
C ILE A 317 1.37 18.26 57.99
N ALA A 318 2.52 18.45 58.61
CA ALA A 318 3.26 17.40 59.25
C ALA A 318 3.18 17.46 60.76
N ALA A 319 2.90 16.35 61.42
CA ALA A 319 2.96 16.20 62.87
C ALA A 319 4.15 15.37 63.31
N PHE A 320 4.77 15.74 64.41
CA PHE A 320 5.90 15.01 65.01
C PHE A 320 5.35 13.84 65.85
N ASP A 321 5.68 12.61 65.47
CA ASP A 321 5.31 11.43 66.23
C ASP A 321 6.39 11.17 67.32
N GLU A 322 6.03 11.39 68.59
CA GLU A 322 6.92 11.18 69.74
C GLU A 322 7.35 9.70 69.93
N SER A 323 6.60 8.74 69.38
CA SER A 323 6.88 7.30 69.51
C SER A 323 7.95 6.81 68.52
N THR A 324 7.98 7.35 67.33
CA THR A 324 8.93 6.97 66.27
C THR A 324 10.03 7.98 66.05
N GLY A 325 9.89 9.21 66.58
CA GLY A 325 10.83 10.28 66.40
C GLY A 325 10.85 10.86 64.99
N LEU A 326 9.87 10.54 64.13
CA LEU A 326 9.77 11.01 62.76
C LEU A 326 8.62 12.02 62.57
N THR A 327 8.81 12.94 61.66
CA THR A 327 7.75 13.88 61.26
C THR A 327 6.98 13.22 60.13
N LEU A 328 5.70 12.87 60.42
CA LEU A 328 4.81 12.23 59.46
C LEU A 328 3.73 13.20 59.01
N PRO A 329 3.29 13.16 57.74
CA PRO A 329 2.16 13.96 57.29
C PRO A 329 0.87 13.54 58.05
N VAL A 330 0.08 14.53 58.46
CA VAL A 330 -1.23 14.27 59.02
C VAL A 330 -2.15 13.83 57.88
N THR A 331 -2.74 12.62 58.01
CA THR A 331 -3.64 12.05 57.00
C THR A 331 -5.08 12.05 57.52
N GLU A 332 -6.05 12.34 56.66
CA GLU A 332 -7.49 12.15 56.93
C GLU A 332 -8.07 11.16 55.91
N PRO A 333 -8.95 10.25 56.32
CA PRO A 333 -9.64 9.37 55.41
C PRO A 333 -10.56 10.17 54.49
N ARG A 334 -10.32 10.08 53.18
CA ARG A 334 -11.16 10.72 52.17
C ARG A 334 -11.70 9.66 51.22
N GLN A 335 -13.00 9.71 50.99
CA GLN A 335 -13.60 8.83 50.00
C GLN A 335 -13.25 9.29 48.61
N ILE A 336 -12.52 8.45 47.86
CA ILE A 336 -12.14 8.67 46.48
C ILE A 336 -12.78 7.56 45.66
N GLN A 337 -13.14 7.84 44.42
CA GLN A 337 -13.57 6.80 43.49
C GLN A 337 -12.43 5.82 43.24
N LYS A 338 -12.69 4.55 43.46
CA LYS A 338 -11.73 3.49 43.20
C LYS A 338 -11.37 3.48 41.70
N THR A 339 -10.09 3.53 41.41
CA THR A 339 -9.57 3.43 40.04
C THR A 339 -8.73 2.18 39.88
N GLU A 340 -8.81 1.57 38.71
CA GLU A 340 -7.95 0.45 38.31
C GLU A 340 -7.19 0.81 37.03
N PRO A 341 -6.00 0.20 36.78
CA PRO A 341 -5.27 0.44 35.54
C PRO A 341 -6.15 0.13 34.33
N THR A 342 -6.20 1.07 33.37
CA THR A 342 -6.98 0.89 32.15
C THR A 342 -6.37 -0.23 31.33
N LYS A 343 -7.19 -1.24 31.01
CA LYS A 343 -6.82 -2.40 30.20
C LYS A 343 -7.32 -2.19 28.77
N LEU A 344 -6.41 -2.17 27.81
CA LEU A 344 -6.73 -2.08 26.40
C LEU A 344 -6.58 -3.46 25.75
N PRO A 345 -7.57 -3.93 24.98
CA PRO A 345 -7.46 -5.19 24.26
C PRO A 345 -6.42 -5.07 23.13
N PHE A 346 -5.73 -6.16 22.82
CA PHE A 346 -4.95 -6.23 21.59
C PHE A 346 -5.86 -6.52 20.40
N TYR A 347 -5.58 -5.86 19.29
CA TYR A 347 -6.26 -6.16 18.04
C TYR A 347 -5.74 -7.47 17.46
N LYS A 348 -6.65 -8.38 17.14
CA LYS A 348 -6.35 -9.70 16.54
C LYS A 348 -7.03 -9.80 15.18
N PRO A 349 -6.29 -9.60 14.07
CA PRO A 349 -6.83 -9.82 12.73
C PRO A 349 -7.29 -11.27 12.53
N LYS A 350 -8.39 -11.44 11.79
CA LYS A 350 -8.95 -12.75 11.45
C LYS A 350 -8.60 -13.19 10.02
N SER A 351 -7.86 -12.36 9.29
CA SER A 351 -7.46 -12.60 7.92
C SER A 351 -6.06 -13.20 7.84
N PHE A 352 -5.84 -14.15 6.92
CA PHE A 352 -4.48 -14.57 6.62
C PHE A 352 -3.66 -13.40 6.06
N PRO A 353 -2.34 -13.32 6.35
CA PRO A 353 -1.49 -12.26 5.82
C PRO A 353 -1.16 -12.46 4.33
N ILE A 354 -2.09 -13.02 3.56
CA ILE A 354 -1.91 -13.41 2.17
C ILE A 354 -3.06 -12.85 1.34
N VAL A 355 -2.69 -12.23 0.20
CA VAL A 355 -3.66 -11.78 -0.80
C VAL A 355 -3.39 -12.44 -2.12
N ILE A 356 -4.42 -12.95 -2.77
CA ILE A 356 -4.33 -13.59 -4.09
C ILE A 356 -4.99 -12.69 -5.12
N ARG A 357 -4.16 -12.19 -6.06
CA ARG A 357 -4.66 -11.50 -7.25
C ARG A 357 -4.95 -12.52 -8.34
N LYS A 358 -6.17 -12.48 -8.89
CA LYS A 358 -6.57 -13.34 -10.02
C LYS A 358 -6.46 -12.57 -11.34
N ASN A 359 -6.00 -13.24 -12.40
CA ASN A 359 -6.03 -12.68 -13.75
C ASN A 359 -7.47 -12.69 -14.31
N THR A 360 -7.96 -13.85 -14.68
CA THR A 360 -9.33 -14.07 -15.10
C THR A 360 -9.93 -15.15 -14.21
N SER A 361 -11.06 -14.86 -13.56
CA SER A 361 -11.67 -15.80 -12.62
C SER A 361 -12.04 -17.11 -13.33
N ARG A 362 -11.69 -18.24 -12.71
CA ARG A 362 -11.99 -19.59 -13.17
C ARG A 362 -12.67 -20.36 -12.04
N GLU A 363 -13.71 -21.10 -12.37
CA GLU A 363 -14.32 -22.04 -11.45
C GLU A 363 -13.32 -23.15 -11.07
N GLY A 364 -13.30 -23.52 -9.82
CA GLY A 364 -12.42 -24.60 -9.34
C GLY A 364 -10.93 -24.25 -9.24
N SER A 365 -10.59 -22.96 -9.19
CA SER A 365 -9.20 -22.53 -9.03
C SER A 365 -9.07 -21.37 -8.03
N VAL A 366 -8.08 -21.45 -7.17
CA VAL A 366 -7.68 -20.35 -6.27
C VAL A 366 -7.06 -19.22 -7.07
N LEU A 367 -6.18 -19.55 -8.01
CA LEU A 367 -5.66 -18.65 -9.03
C LEU A 367 -6.70 -18.51 -10.15
N GLY A 368 -6.59 -17.50 -10.96
CA GLY A 368 -7.38 -17.37 -12.18
C GLY A 368 -6.82 -18.21 -13.33
N GLN A 369 -7.31 -17.95 -14.54
CA GLN A 369 -6.80 -18.57 -15.76
C GLN A 369 -5.66 -17.76 -16.35
N SER A 370 -4.59 -18.46 -16.78
CA SER A 370 -3.38 -17.89 -17.36
C SER A 370 -3.61 -17.42 -18.80
N ASP A 371 -2.96 -16.32 -19.17
CA ASP A 371 -2.89 -15.89 -20.58
C ASP A 371 -2.11 -16.87 -21.44
N CYS A 372 -1.10 -17.54 -20.88
CA CYS A 372 -0.36 -18.61 -21.56
C CYS A 372 -1.30 -19.77 -21.99
N GLU A 373 -2.24 -20.15 -21.12
CA GLU A 373 -3.19 -21.21 -21.42
C GLU A 373 -4.09 -20.83 -22.59
N PHE A 374 -4.60 -19.58 -22.64
CA PHE A 374 -5.47 -19.12 -23.71
C PHE A 374 -4.81 -19.14 -25.09
N ILE A 375 -3.53 -18.82 -25.18
CA ILE A 375 -2.82 -18.73 -26.48
C ILE A 375 -1.88 -19.89 -26.75
N ARG A 376 -1.87 -20.91 -25.89
CA ARG A 376 -1.02 -22.12 -26.08
C ARG A 376 -1.21 -22.76 -27.46
N PRO A 377 -2.44 -22.98 -27.97
CA PRO A 377 -2.61 -23.58 -29.30
C PRO A 377 -2.00 -22.74 -30.42
N GLN A 378 -2.09 -21.42 -30.35
CA GLN A 378 -1.52 -20.50 -31.33
C GLN A 378 0.00 -20.51 -31.27
N GLN A 379 0.60 -20.48 -30.07
CA GLN A 379 2.04 -20.56 -29.87
C GLN A 379 2.60 -21.85 -30.47
N GLN A 380 1.97 -22.99 -30.18
CA GLN A 380 2.40 -24.28 -30.73
C GLN A 380 2.20 -24.35 -32.25
N GLY A 381 1.11 -23.78 -32.76
CA GLY A 381 0.86 -23.68 -34.19
C GLY A 381 1.95 -22.88 -34.91
N ILE A 382 2.35 -21.74 -34.36
CA ILE A 382 3.43 -20.91 -34.89
C ILE A 382 4.74 -21.66 -34.86
N ASN A 383 5.09 -22.32 -33.75
CA ASN A 383 6.31 -23.12 -33.65
C ASN A 383 6.40 -24.22 -34.74
N LYS A 384 5.25 -24.89 -35.01
CA LYS A 384 5.15 -25.89 -36.11
C LYS A 384 5.36 -25.27 -37.49
N VAL A 385 4.71 -24.14 -37.75
CA VAL A 385 4.78 -23.46 -39.05
C VAL A 385 6.19 -22.89 -39.31
N GLU A 386 6.78 -22.19 -38.33
CA GLU A 386 8.13 -21.65 -38.44
C GLU A 386 9.19 -22.76 -38.64
N SER A 387 9.06 -23.85 -37.90
CA SER A 387 9.92 -25.02 -38.09
C SER A 387 9.77 -25.64 -39.48
N ARG A 388 8.56 -25.70 -40.03
CA ARG A 388 8.28 -26.17 -41.39
C ARG A 388 8.89 -25.22 -42.45
N ILE A 389 8.78 -23.92 -42.25
CA ILE A 389 9.43 -22.90 -43.09
C ILE A 389 10.93 -23.14 -43.12
N MET A 390 11.57 -23.29 -41.97
CA MET A 390 12.99 -23.55 -41.87
C MET A 390 13.39 -24.84 -42.57
N GLN A 391 12.65 -25.94 -42.38
CA GLN A 391 12.88 -27.20 -43.06
C GLN A 391 12.74 -27.08 -44.57
N LYS A 392 11.75 -26.35 -45.08
CA LYS A 392 11.57 -26.07 -46.51
C LYS A 392 12.76 -25.30 -47.06
N LEU A 393 13.21 -24.26 -46.35
CA LEU A 393 14.38 -23.45 -46.74
C LEU A 393 15.66 -24.27 -46.74
N MET A 394 15.86 -25.15 -45.77
CA MET A 394 17.04 -26.04 -45.69
C MET A 394 17.05 -27.07 -46.82
N LYS A 395 15.89 -27.53 -47.26
CA LYS A 395 15.73 -28.45 -48.37
C LYS A 395 15.64 -27.76 -49.74
N ALA A 396 15.56 -26.41 -49.72
CA ALA A 396 15.53 -25.60 -50.94
C ALA A 396 16.84 -25.71 -51.67
N GLY A 397 16.78 -25.80 -52.97
CA GLY A 397 17.96 -25.82 -53.81
C GLY A 397 17.70 -26.54 -55.11
N VAL A 398 18.72 -26.54 -55.88
CA VAL A 398 18.74 -27.21 -57.18
C VAL A 398 19.29 -28.62 -56.99
N THR A 399 18.46 -29.64 -57.21
CA THR A 399 18.87 -31.03 -57.15
C THR A 399 19.15 -31.53 -58.56
N PRO A 400 20.40 -31.79 -58.89
CA PRO A 400 20.72 -32.39 -60.20
C PRO A 400 20.27 -33.85 -60.23
N CYS A 401 19.47 -34.19 -61.22
CA CYS A 401 19.12 -35.57 -61.49
C CYS A 401 20.16 -36.14 -62.49
N ILE A 402 20.89 -37.17 -62.05
CA ILE A 402 21.95 -37.78 -62.77
C ILE A 402 21.58 -39.26 -63.07
N PRO A 403 21.74 -39.77 -64.29
CA PRO A 403 21.56 -41.20 -64.55
C PRO A 403 22.46 -42.07 -63.67
N GLU A 404 21.95 -43.21 -63.21
CA GLU A 404 22.66 -44.11 -62.27
C GLU A 404 23.98 -44.61 -62.78
N ASP A 405 24.16 -44.69 -64.11
CA ASP A 405 25.37 -45.15 -64.83
C ASP A 405 26.33 -44.01 -65.20
N ALA A 406 26.04 -42.76 -64.82
CA ALA A 406 26.87 -41.60 -65.16
C ALA A 406 28.09 -41.48 -64.26
N THR A 407 29.30 -41.39 -64.85
CA THR A 407 30.52 -41.06 -64.09
C THR A 407 30.66 -39.56 -63.93
N VAL A 408 29.99 -39.01 -62.96
CA VAL A 408 30.01 -37.54 -62.68
C VAL A 408 30.82 -37.25 -61.41
N THR A 409 31.83 -36.44 -61.51
CA THR A 409 32.60 -35.95 -60.37
C THR A 409 31.97 -34.62 -59.97
N LEU A 410 31.25 -34.60 -58.83
CA LEU A 410 30.75 -33.43 -58.24
C LEU A 410 31.85 -32.65 -57.49
N ASN A 411 32.18 -31.48 -57.94
CA ASN A 411 33.18 -30.62 -57.30
C ASN A 411 32.43 -29.58 -56.49
N ASN A 412 32.44 -29.72 -55.18
CA ASN A 412 31.82 -28.72 -54.23
C ASN A 412 32.72 -27.47 -54.18
N SER A 413 32.52 -26.53 -55.07
CA SER A 413 33.15 -25.22 -54.97
C SER A 413 32.16 -24.18 -54.37
N VAL A 414 32.69 -23.18 -53.72
CA VAL A 414 31.91 -22.06 -53.09
C VAL A 414 31.06 -21.28 -54.13
N PHE A 415 31.37 -21.41 -55.43
CA PHE A 415 30.70 -20.75 -56.56
C PHE A 415 29.70 -21.60 -57.32
N GLY A 416 29.34 -22.75 -56.83
CA GLY A 416 28.39 -23.66 -57.48
C GLY A 416 28.99 -24.99 -57.91
N GLN A 417 28.11 -25.96 -58.13
CA GLN A 417 28.51 -27.29 -58.61
C GLN A 417 28.79 -27.23 -60.11
N VAL A 418 29.99 -27.61 -60.53
CA VAL A 418 30.30 -27.72 -61.92
C VAL A 418 30.17 -29.20 -62.32
N ILE A 419 29.19 -29.51 -63.18
CA ILE A 419 28.96 -30.84 -63.74
C ILE A 419 29.62 -30.90 -65.13
N ARG A 420 30.55 -31.82 -65.30
CA ARG A 420 31.21 -32.07 -66.61
C ARG A 420 30.44 -33.18 -67.30
N LEU A 421 29.89 -32.89 -68.47
CA LEU A 421 29.10 -33.80 -69.29
C LEU A 421 29.85 -34.22 -70.53
N ARG A 422 29.64 -35.44 -70.94
CA ARG A 422 30.10 -35.90 -72.25
C ARG A 422 29.19 -35.37 -73.37
N PRO A 423 29.71 -35.21 -74.59
CA PRO A 423 28.88 -34.81 -75.71
C PRO A 423 27.77 -35.84 -75.96
N GLY A 424 26.50 -35.35 -75.94
CA GLY A 424 25.30 -36.19 -76.13
C GLY A 424 24.57 -36.54 -74.84
N GLU A 425 25.17 -36.40 -73.63
CA GLU A 425 24.53 -36.73 -72.35
C GLU A 425 23.65 -35.60 -71.80
N ARG A 426 23.69 -34.39 -72.35
CA ARG A 426 22.96 -33.23 -71.90
C ARG A 426 21.45 -33.43 -71.86
N MET A 427 20.90 -34.26 -72.73
CA MET A 427 19.45 -34.54 -72.78
C MET A 427 18.96 -35.52 -71.68
N GLN A 428 19.89 -36.23 -71.03
CA GLN A 428 19.56 -37.22 -69.97
C GLN A 428 19.63 -36.63 -68.56
N TYR A 429 20.13 -35.38 -68.44
CA TYR A 429 20.26 -34.72 -67.17
C TYR A 429 19.10 -33.74 -66.97
N GLY A 430 18.42 -33.87 -65.84
CA GLY A 430 17.39 -32.96 -65.40
C GLY A 430 17.85 -32.16 -64.19
N VAL A 431 17.27 -31.02 -64.05
CA VAL A 431 17.46 -30.21 -62.86
C VAL A 431 16.08 -30.03 -62.23
N ILE A 432 15.95 -30.50 -61.05
CA ILE A 432 14.76 -30.22 -60.26
C ILE A 432 15.09 -29.02 -59.40
N ASP A 433 14.48 -27.90 -59.73
CA ASP A 433 14.53 -26.68 -58.91
C ASP A 433 13.40 -26.77 -57.87
N THR A 434 13.78 -27.04 -56.64
CA THR A 434 12.86 -27.10 -55.53
C THR A 434 12.83 -25.74 -54.84
N GLN A 435 12.17 -24.78 -55.47
CA GLN A 435 11.89 -23.51 -54.77
C GLN A 435 10.74 -23.74 -53.79
N PRO A 436 10.96 -23.49 -52.49
CA PRO A 436 9.91 -23.70 -51.51
C PRO A 436 8.87 -22.60 -51.62
N ASN A 437 7.60 -22.99 -51.79
CA ASN A 437 6.50 -22.06 -51.61
C ASN A 437 6.24 -21.91 -50.10
N ILE A 438 6.82 -20.87 -49.49
CA ILE A 438 6.66 -20.54 -48.04
C ILE A 438 5.61 -19.48 -47.77
N GLN A 439 5.03 -18.89 -48.83
CA GLN A 439 4.16 -17.74 -48.68
C GLN A 439 2.86 -18.07 -47.91
N LEU A 440 2.30 -19.24 -48.15
CA LEU A 440 1.13 -19.74 -47.40
C LEU A 440 1.44 -20.03 -45.94
N ASP A 441 2.64 -20.50 -45.64
CA ASP A 441 3.07 -20.77 -44.29
C ASP A 441 3.26 -19.44 -43.50
N ILE A 442 3.83 -18.44 -44.13
CA ILE A 442 3.96 -17.07 -43.50
C ILE A 442 2.56 -16.48 -43.20
N VAL A 443 1.65 -16.54 -44.15
CA VAL A 443 0.27 -16.07 -43.97
C VAL A 443 -0.40 -16.81 -42.81
N GLU A 444 -0.18 -18.11 -42.67
CA GLU A 444 -0.74 -18.91 -41.57
C GLU A 444 -0.13 -18.53 -40.22
N ALA A 445 1.20 -18.29 -40.14
CA ALA A 445 1.86 -17.81 -38.93
C ALA A 445 1.30 -16.45 -38.49
N ASP A 446 1.13 -15.53 -39.43
CA ASP A 446 0.56 -14.20 -39.15
C ASP A 446 -0.92 -14.32 -38.72
N ARG A 447 -1.69 -15.21 -39.33
CA ARG A 447 -3.08 -15.47 -38.91
C ARG A 447 -3.16 -16.00 -37.49
N LEU A 448 -2.29 -16.93 -37.10
CA LEU A 448 -2.23 -17.46 -35.74
C LEU A 448 -1.85 -16.37 -34.72
N TYR A 449 -0.91 -15.52 -35.09
CA TYR A 449 -0.51 -14.37 -34.26
C TYR A 449 -1.67 -13.38 -34.06
N ASP A 450 -2.39 -13.03 -35.12
CA ASP A 450 -3.57 -12.16 -35.05
C ASP A 450 -4.69 -12.77 -34.22
N GLN A 451 -4.87 -14.10 -34.29
CA GLN A 451 -5.83 -14.78 -33.42
C GLN A 451 -5.42 -14.69 -31.94
N ALA A 452 -4.13 -14.88 -31.61
CA ALA A 452 -3.62 -14.75 -30.25
C ALA A 452 -3.88 -13.33 -29.70
N LYS A 453 -3.58 -12.28 -30.49
CA LYS A 453 -3.88 -10.88 -30.11
C LYS A 453 -5.39 -10.67 -29.84
N ARG A 454 -6.25 -11.20 -30.70
CA ARG A 454 -7.70 -11.08 -30.52
C ARG A 454 -8.22 -11.84 -29.29
N ILE A 455 -7.64 -12.99 -28.96
CA ILE A 455 -7.99 -13.77 -27.77
C ILE A 455 -7.68 -12.95 -26.50
N LEU A 456 -6.49 -12.36 -26.42
CA LEU A 456 -6.07 -11.55 -25.28
C LEU A 456 -6.69 -10.13 -25.27
N GLY A 457 -7.30 -9.70 -26.40
CA GLY A 457 -7.89 -8.36 -26.53
C GLY A 457 -6.85 -7.26 -26.75
N ILE A 458 -5.67 -7.61 -27.26
CA ILE A 458 -4.57 -6.67 -27.54
C ILE A 458 -4.75 -6.12 -28.96
N SER A 459 -4.83 -4.79 -29.10
CA SER A 459 -4.90 -4.11 -30.39
C SER A 459 -3.53 -3.59 -30.80
N GLU A 460 -3.34 -3.30 -32.11
CA GLU A 460 -2.11 -2.67 -32.65
C GLU A 460 -1.81 -1.34 -31.95
N SER A 461 -2.86 -0.55 -31.70
CA SER A 461 -2.73 0.72 -30.98
C SER A 461 -2.25 0.53 -29.54
N PHE A 462 -2.56 -0.59 -28.90
CA PHE A 462 -2.12 -0.90 -27.55
C PHE A 462 -0.62 -1.27 -27.52
N GLN A 463 -0.13 -1.92 -28.56
CA GLN A 463 1.30 -2.25 -28.72
C GLN A 463 2.14 -1.05 -29.19
N GLY A 464 1.54 0.13 -29.40
CA GLY A 464 2.23 1.30 -29.92
C GLY A 464 2.49 1.25 -31.42
N HIS A 465 1.95 0.29 -32.15
CA HIS A 465 2.05 0.21 -33.60
C HIS A 465 1.07 1.15 -34.29
N TYR A 466 1.49 1.65 -35.47
CA TYR A 466 0.62 2.48 -36.29
C TYR A 466 -0.54 1.64 -36.86
N ASP A 467 -1.75 1.96 -36.44
CA ASP A 467 -2.98 1.36 -37.01
C ASP A 467 -3.49 2.21 -38.17
N PRO A 468 -3.38 1.72 -39.41
CA PRO A 468 -3.85 2.45 -40.59
C PRO A 468 -5.38 2.57 -40.68
N SER A 469 -6.14 1.78 -39.91
CA SER A 469 -7.60 1.84 -39.89
C SER A 469 -8.14 3.07 -39.13
N ALA A 470 -7.38 3.59 -38.18
CA ALA A 470 -7.72 4.76 -37.39
C ALA A 470 -7.15 6.04 -37.98
N LYS A 471 -7.90 6.69 -38.87
CA LYS A 471 -7.46 7.89 -39.62
C LYS A 471 -7.53 9.19 -38.83
N SER A 472 -8.16 9.22 -37.64
CA SER A 472 -8.24 10.43 -36.80
C SER A 472 -7.84 10.13 -35.36
N GLY A 473 -7.37 11.16 -34.64
CA GLY A 473 -7.03 11.03 -33.22
C GLY A 473 -8.21 10.52 -32.36
N VAL A 474 -9.42 10.97 -32.67
CA VAL A 474 -10.66 10.55 -32.01
C VAL A 474 -10.96 9.08 -32.32
N ALA A 475 -10.77 8.61 -33.55
CA ALA A 475 -10.97 7.20 -33.91
C ALA A 475 -9.97 6.29 -33.19
N LYS A 476 -8.70 6.72 -33.07
CA LYS A 476 -7.68 5.99 -32.29
C LYS A 476 -8.06 5.90 -30.82
N GLN A 477 -8.51 7.00 -30.25
CA GLN A 477 -8.96 7.05 -28.85
C GLN A 477 -10.18 6.18 -28.58
N THR A 478 -11.18 6.20 -29.50
CA THR A 478 -12.36 5.33 -29.40
C THR A 478 -12.00 3.86 -29.54
N GLN A 479 -11.06 3.52 -30.43
CA GLN A 479 -10.59 2.15 -30.63
C GLN A 479 -9.76 1.66 -29.44
N ALA A 480 -8.92 2.51 -28.86
CA ALA A 480 -8.22 2.21 -27.62
C ALA A 480 -9.19 2.00 -26.45
N MET A 481 -10.23 2.82 -26.32
CA MET A 481 -11.28 2.64 -25.32
C MET A 481 -12.08 1.34 -25.54
N GLN A 482 -12.39 0.97 -26.77
CA GLN A 482 -13.08 -0.29 -27.06
C GLN A 482 -12.20 -1.51 -26.78
N SER A 483 -10.90 -1.42 -27.02
CA SER A 483 -9.93 -2.48 -26.69
C SER A 483 -9.75 -2.64 -25.19
N SER A 484 -9.89 -1.57 -24.41
CA SER A 484 -9.71 -1.59 -22.95
C SER A 484 -10.81 -2.40 -22.24
N GLY A 485 -11.99 -2.60 -22.84
CA GLY A 485 -13.11 -3.27 -22.18
C GLY A 485 -12.81 -4.71 -21.72
N ARG A 486 -11.95 -5.45 -22.44
CA ARG A 486 -11.51 -6.79 -22.00
C ARG A 486 -10.47 -6.72 -20.89
N LEU A 487 -9.67 -5.66 -20.83
CA LEU A 487 -8.67 -5.44 -19.79
C LEU A 487 -9.30 -4.87 -18.52
N ASP A 488 -10.51 -4.30 -18.59
CA ASP A 488 -11.21 -3.73 -17.42
C ASP A 488 -11.49 -4.77 -16.34
N SER A 489 -11.80 -6.00 -16.71
CA SER A 489 -11.99 -7.10 -15.75
C SER A 489 -10.68 -7.38 -14.99
N LYS A 490 -9.55 -7.44 -15.71
CA LYS A 490 -8.22 -7.66 -15.11
C LYS A 490 -7.82 -6.50 -14.19
N ARG A 491 -8.13 -5.24 -14.59
CA ARG A 491 -7.92 -4.05 -13.76
C ARG A 491 -8.77 -4.09 -12.49
N LYS A 492 -10.04 -4.45 -12.59
CA LYS A 492 -10.89 -4.61 -11.41
C LYS A 492 -10.36 -5.66 -10.43
N MET A 493 -9.83 -6.78 -10.94
CA MET A 493 -9.16 -7.77 -10.09
C MET A 493 -7.89 -7.22 -9.44
N LYS A 494 -7.11 -6.42 -10.16
CA LYS A 494 -5.96 -5.72 -9.60
C LYS A 494 -6.39 -4.76 -8.48
N ASN A 495 -7.35 -3.88 -8.76
CA ASN A 495 -7.85 -2.92 -7.79
C ASN A 495 -8.41 -3.61 -6.54
N TYR A 496 -9.13 -4.72 -6.71
CA TYR A 496 -9.61 -5.53 -5.60
C TYR A 496 -8.46 -6.11 -4.77
N ALA A 497 -7.44 -6.70 -5.39
CA ALA A 497 -6.29 -7.25 -4.68
C ALA A 497 -5.54 -6.17 -3.89
N TRP A 498 -5.34 -4.99 -4.48
CA TRP A 498 -4.71 -3.86 -3.80
C TRP A 498 -5.54 -3.33 -2.64
N SER A 499 -6.87 -3.31 -2.75
CA SER A 499 -7.74 -2.95 -1.62
C SER A 499 -7.64 -3.95 -0.46
N GLN A 500 -7.50 -5.25 -0.75
CA GLN A 500 -7.25 -6.26 0.28
C GLN A 500 -5.87 -6.12 0.92
N LEU A 501 -4.83 -5.77 0.13
CA LEU A 501 -3.50 -5.46 0.66
C LEU A 501 -3.56 -4.27 1.64
N ASP A 502 -4.25 -3.20 1.27
CA ASP A 502 -4.43 -2.04 2.16
C ASP A 502 -5.14 -2.41 3.45
N ARG A 503 -6.16 -3.26 3.37
CA ARG A 503 -6.88 -3.76 4.53
C ARG A 503 -5.98 -4.54 5.47
N ILE A 504 -5.22 -5.51 4.95
CA ILE A 504 -4.29 -6.31 5.78
C ILE A 504 -3.18 -5.43 6.36
N MET A 505 -2.64 -4.48 5.58
CA MET A 505 -1.66 -3.53 6.10
C MET A 505 -2.24 -2.70 7.26
N PHE A 506 -3.49 -2.26 7.16
CA PHE A 506 -4.16 -1.54 8.24
C PHE A 506 -4.39 -2.44 9.46
N GLU A 507 -4.85 -3.68 9.27
CA GLU A 507 -5.04 -4.65 10.36
C GLU A 507 -3.72 -4.93 11.11
N LEU A 508 -2.59 -5.06 10.37
CA LEU A 508 -1.27 -5.22 10.97
C LEU A 508 -0.79 -3.96 11.72
N LEU A 509 -1.12 -2.78 11.22
CA LEU A 509 -0.84 -1.53 11.92
C LEU A 509 -1.64 -1.42 13.23
N LEU A 510 -2.91 -1.82 13.24
CA LEU A 510 -3.70 -1.88 14.49
C LEU A 510 -3.13 -2.89 15.47
N ALA A 511 -2.63 -4.04 14.98
CA ALA A 511 -2.08 -5.09 15.83
C ALA A 511 -0.72 -4.73 16.44
N PHE A 512 0.18 -4.08 15.68
CA PHE A 512 1.59 -3.97 16.05
C PHE A 512 2.14 -2.54 16.18
N ALA A 513 1.45 -1.50 15.69
CA ALA A 513 1.94 -0.13 15.75
C ALA A 513 1.62 0.54 17.09
N ASP A 514 2.46 0.33 18.11
CA ASP A 514 2.26 0.89 19.45
C ASP A 514 2.57 2.37 19.52
N GLU A 515 3.50 2.83 18.70
CA GLU A 515 4.03 4.17 18.72
C GLU A 515 3.34 5.03 17.68
N ARG A 516 3.31 6.34 17.95
CA ARG A 516 2.87 7.30 16.93
C ARG A 516 3.82 7.26 15.75
N ARG A 517 3.31 6.97 14.56
CA ARG A 517 4.07 6.84 13.33
C ARG A 517 3.87 8.07 12.45
N PRO A 518 4.87 8.94 12.38
CA PRO A 518 4.80 10.12 11.53
C PRO A 518 4.92 9.72 10.05
N ALA A 519 4.21 10.42 9.20
CA ALA A 519 4.31 10.30 7.76
C ALA A 519 4.17 11.68 7.10
N ALA A 520 4.85 11.88 5.98
CA ALA A 520 4.72 13.07 5.18
C ALA A 520 3.80 12.79 3.98
N TYR A 521 2.79 13.60 3.81
CA TYR A 521 1.87 13.53 2.70
C TYR A 521 1.91 14.84 1.90
N VAL A 522 2.04 14.72 0.60
CA VAL A 522 1.98 15.87 -0.31
C VAL A 522 0.54 16.01 -0.81
N ASP A 523 -0.10 17.12 -0.47
CA ASP A 523 -1.47 17.40 -0.90
C ASP A 523 -1.56 17.72 -2.42
N ASN A 524 -2.78 17.91 -2.91
CA ASN A 524 -3.00 18.21 -4.32
C ASN A 524 -2.40 19.56 -4.77
N PHE A 525 -2.05 20.43 -3.82
CA PHE A 525 -1.40 21.73 -4.05
C PHE A 525 0.12 21.65 -3.91
N GLY A 526 0.67 20.44 -3.72
CA GLY A 526 2.10 20.21 -3.55
C GLY A 526 2.65 20.67 -2.20
N LYS A 527 1.78 20.95 -1.21
CA LYS A 527 2.19 21.29 0.13
C LYS A 527 2.40 20.01 0.94
N VAL A 528 3.55 19.89 1.58
CA VAL A 528 3.82 18.79 2.52
C VAL A 528 2.97 19.00 3.76
N GLN A 529 2.14 18.02 4.08
CA GLN A 529 1.38 17.95 5.32
C GLN A 529 1.89 16.78 6.14
N GLU A 530 2.02 17.00 7.43
CA GLU A 530 2.35 15.93 8.37
C GLU A 530 1.07 15.16 8.71
N VAL A 531 1.16 13.85 8.64
CA VAL A 531 0.11 12.92 9.06
C VAL A 531 0.75 11.94 10.03
N SER A 532 0.06 11.56 11.06
CA SER A 532 0.52 10.52 11.97
C SER A 532 -0.54 9.44 12.09
N PHE A 533 -0.08 8.20 12.14
CA PHE A 533 -0.92 7.07 12.48
C PHE A 533 -0.71 6.73 13.96
N LEU A 534 -1.82 6.56 14.68
CA LEU A 534 -1.83 6.12 16.07
C LEU A 534 -2.98 5.11 16.22
N ARG A 535 -2.66 3.87 16.59
CA ARG A 535 -3.67 2.79 16.71
C ARG A 535 -4.77 3.12 17.72
N TYR A 536 -4.46 3.89 18.75
CA TYR A 536 -5.42 4.25 19.80
C TYR A 536 -6.51 5.23 19.33
N ASP A 537 -6.35 5.86 18.16
CA ASP A 537 -7.39 6.67 17.56
C ASP A 537 -8.61 5.83 17.14
N PHE A 538 -8.42 4.52 16.99
CA PHE A 538 -9.43 3.54 16.57
C PHE A 538 -10.08 2.82 17.75
N LEU A 539 -9.70 3.16 19.00
CA LEU A 539 -10.34 2.60 20.18
C LEU A 539 -11.68 3.31 20.42
N VAL A 540 -12.71 2.51 20.60
CA VAL A 540 -14.06 2.93 20.95
C VAL A 540 -14.44 2.22 22.24
N GLN A 541 -15.21 2.90 23.09
CA GLN A 541 -15.72 2.34 24.33
C GLN A 541 -17.16 1.88 24.08
N ASP A 542 -17.51 0.68 24.50
CA ASP A 542 -18.88 0.18 24.43
C ASP A 542 -19.75 0.73 25.57
N GLU A 543 -21.03 0.32 25.60
CA GLU A 543 -21.99 0.73 26.64
C GLU A 543 -21.58 0.24 28.04
N ASN A 544 -20.75 -0.78 28.15
CA ASN A 544 -20.27 -1.35 29.42
C ASN A 544 -18.97 -0.69 29.90
N GLY A 545 -18.39 0.21 29.10
CA GLY A 545 -17.13 0.87 29.43
C GLY A 545 -15.88 0.09 28.96
N GLU A 546 -16.04 -1.04 28.26
CA GLU A 546 -14.93 -1.81 27.72
C GLU A 546 -14.43 -1.23 26.40
N TYR A 547 -13.12 -1.21 26.21
CA TYR A 547 -12.51 -0.73 24.98
C TYR A 547 -12.42 -1.83 23.93
N TYR A 548 -12.73 -1.49 22.68
CA TYR A 548 -12.53 -2.33 21.51
C TYR A 548 -12.03 -1.50 20.33
N TYR A 549 -11.34 -2.15 19.39
CA TYR A 549 -10.91 -1.49 18.16
C TYR A 549 -12.03 -1.49 17.12
N ASP A 550 -12.37 -0.30 16.63
CA ASP A 550 -13.24 -0.16 15.46
C ASP A 550 -12.41 -0.40 14.19
N ASP A 551 -12.67 -1.53 13.54
CA ASP A 551 -12.07 -1.94 12.27
C ASP A 551 -13.06 -1.81 11.09
N SER A 552 -14.19 -1.16 11.31
CA SER A 552 -15.29 -0.99 10.35
C SER A 552 -14.93 0.03 9.26
N TYR A 553 -13.86 -0.23 8.53
CA TYR A 553 -13.40 0.60 7.42
C TYR A 553 -13.48 -0.15 6.11
N LEU A 554 -13.91 0.57 5.06
CA LEU A 554 -14.01 0.05 3.69
C LEU A 554 -12.80 0.50 2.89
N PHE A 555 -12.03 -0.46 2.43
CA PHE A 555 -10.90 -0.20 1.55
C PHE A 555 -11.30 -0.40 0.10
N SER A 556 -10.98 0.56 -0.73
CA SER A 556 -11.17 0.53 -2.18
C SER A 556 -9.95 1.11 -2.88
N ALA A 557 -9.82 0.82 -4.16
CA ALA A 557 -8.79 1.46 -4.98
C ALA A 557 -9.43 2.63 -5.75
N ASP A 558 -8.74 3.76 -5.81
CA ASP A 558 -9.22 4.90 -6.56
C ASP A 558 -9.15 4.61 -8.08
N ALA A 559 -10.32 4.34 -8.66
CA ALA A 559 -10.45 4.08 -10.09
C ALA A 559 -10.33 5.36 -10.95
N SER A 560 -10.34 6.54 -10.34
CA SER A 560 -10.24 7.82 -11.08
C SER A 560 -8.88 8.04 -11.71
N ALA A 561 -7.84 7.33 -11.25
CA ALA A 561 -6.50 7.34 -11.83
C ALA A 561 -6.37 6.48 -13.11
N ASP A 562 -7.40 5.73 -13.47
CA ASP A 562 -7.39 4.74 -14.56
C ASP A 562 -7.52 5.33 -15.97
N ILE A 563 -7.61 6.65 -16.11
CA ILE A 563 -7.80 7.26 -17.42
C ILE A 563 -6.45 7.47 -18.08
N SER A 564 -6.18 6.61 -19.03
CA SER A 564 -5.21 6.65 -20.11
C SER A 564 -3.79 6.12 -19.86
N THR A 565 -3.51 5.11 -20.60
CA THR A 565 -2.21 4.47 -20.83
C THR A 565 -1.23 5.30 -21.69
N ASP A 566 -1.70 6.36 -22.35
CA ASP A 566 -0.85 7.19 -23.20
C ASP A 566 -0.59 8.56 -22.57
N ARG A 567 0.67 8.77 -22.15
CA ARG A 567 1.13 10.05 -21.56
C ARG A 567 0.81 11.26 -22.46
N ALA A 568 0.95 11.10 -23.78
CA ALA A 568 0.66 12.17 -24.72
C ALA A 568 -0.83 12.53 -24.72
N THR A 569 -1.70 11.55 -24.63
CA THR A 569 -3.14 11.75 -24.51
C THR A 569 -3.51 12.43 -23.20
N LEU A 570 -2.89 12.00 -22.08
CA LEU A 570 -3.06 12.67 -20.77
C LEU A 570 -2.64 14.14 -20.83
N TRP A 571 -1.49 14.43 -21.43
CA TRP A 571 -1.01 15.79 -21.56
C TRP A 571 -1.98 16.65 -22.39
N GLN A 572 -2.49 16.11 -23.51
CA GLN A 572 -3.47 16.80 -24.35
C GLN A 572 -4.80 17.01 -23.62
N GLN A 573 -5.30 16.01 -22.94
CA GLN A 573 -6.56 16.10 -22.20
C GLN A 573 -6.44 17.12 -21.06
N ASN A 574 -5.35 17.10 -20.32
CA ASN A 574 -5.07 18.09 -19.28
C ASN A 574 -4.99 19.51 -19.87
N LEU A 575 -4.36 19.66 -21.05
CA LEU A 575 -4.31 20.95 -21.75
C LEU A 575 -5.71 21.42 -22.20
N MET A 576 -6.57 20.50 -22.67
CA MET A 576 -7.95 20.82 -23.04
C MET A 576 -8.76 21.24 -21.81
N ASN A 577 -8.69 20.48 -20.73
CA ASN A 577 -9.36 20.79 -19.45
C ASN A 577 -8.93 22.16 -18.91
N PHE A 578 -7.65 22.48 -19.03
CA PHE A 578 -7.13 23.79 -18.64
C PHE A 578 -7.70 24.92 -19.50
N LYS A 579 -7.73 24.75 -20.83
CA LYS A 579 -8.29 25.73 -21.78
C LYS A 579 -9.80 25.92 -21.61
N GLU A 580 -10.52 24.88 -21.29
CA GLU A 580 -11.97 24.88 -21.01
C GLU A 580 -12.33 25.46 -19.65
N GLY A 581 -11.33 25.78 -18.82
CA GLY A 581 -11.55 26.39 -17.51
C GLY A 581 -11.98 25.40 -16.41
N THR A 582 -11.79 24.10 -16.60
CA THR A 582 -12.14 23.07 -15.60
C THR A 582 -11.40 23.29 -14.27
N TYR A 583 -10.21 23.86 -14.30
CA TYR A 583 -9.39 24.18 -13.12
C TYR A 583 -9.58 25.61 -12.60
N GLY A 584 -10.49 26.38 -13.20
CA GLY A 584 -10.70 27.80 -12.95
C GLY A 584 -10.24 28.67 -14.11
N ASP A 585 -10.17 29.99 -13.89
CA ASP A 585 -9.70 30.91 -14.93
C ASP A 585 -8.24 30.59 -15.32
N PRO A 586 -7.92 30.34 -16.59
CA PRO A 586 -6.55 30.05 -17.05
C PRO A 586 -5.52 31.15 -16.73
N THR A 587 -5.96 32.35 -16.40
CA THR A 587 -5.09 33.44 -15.97
C THR A 587 -4.76 33.43 -14.50
N ASP A 588 -5.49 32.65 -13.71
CA ASP A 588 -5.26 32.51 -12.26
C ASP A 588 -4.06 31.59 -11.99
N PRO A 589 -3.06 32.05 -11.20
CA PRO A 589 -1.93 31.22 -10.80
C PRO A 589 -2.31 29.90 -10.10
N ASN A 590 -3.42 29.85 -9.39
CA ASN A 590 -3.89 28.61 -8.76
C ASN A 590 -4.35 27.59 -9.80
N ALA A 591 -5.11 28.03 -10.83
CA ALA A 591 -5.52 27.17 -11.94
C ALA A 591 -4.31 26.66 -12.73
N GLN A 592 -3.32 27.54 -12.97
CA GLN A 592 -2.06 27.18 -13.61
C GLN A 592 -1.26 26.18 -12.76
N LEU A 593 -1.23 26.34 -11.45
CA LEU A 593 -0.55 25.40 -10.55
C LEU A 593 -1.19 24.01 -10.61
N ILE A 594 -2.52 23.92 -10.56
CA ILE A 594 -3.25 22.64 -10.69
C ILE A 594 -2.93 21.98 -12.04
N TYR A 595 -2.92 22.76 -13.12
CA TYR A 595 -2.55 22.26 -14.45
C TYR A 595 -1.15 21.65 -14.46
N TRP A 596 -0.13 22.37 -13.93
CA TRP A 596 1.25 21.89 -13.93
C TRP A 596 1.49 20.74 -12.95
N LEU A 597 0.76 20.68 -11.83
CA LEU A 597 0.79 19.53 -10.91
C LEU A 597 0.24 18.26 -11.60
N ASN A 598 -0.83 18.38 -12.39
CA ASN A 598 -1.34 17.27 -13.17
C ASN A 598 -0.38 16.85 -14.29
N GLN A 599 0.31 17.80 -14.92
CA GLN A 599 1.36 17.50 -15.89
C GLN A 599 2.57 16.83 -15.23
N GLN A 600 2.94 17.23 -14.03
CA GLN A 600 4.00 16.59 -13.24
C GLN A 600 3.63 15.13 -12.90
N LYS A 601 2.41 14.86 -12.44
CA LYS A 601 1.90 13.50 -12.19
C LYS A 601 1.93 12.64 -13.46
N ALA A 602 1.73 13.25 -14.62
CA ALA A 602 1.84 12.61 -15.92
C ALA A 602 3.28 12.56 -16.46
N HIS A 603 4.28 12.89 -15.67
CA HIS A 603 5.70 12.92 -16.01
C HIS A 603 6.02 13.79 -17.24
N TYR A 604 5.39 14.97 -17.36
CA TYR A 604 5.72 15.94 -18.39
C TYR A 604 7.11 16.54 -18.15
N PRO A 605 7.99 16.60 -19.15
CA PRO A 605 9.32 17.19 -19.01
C PRO A 605 9.25 18.62 -18.46
N PHE A 606 10.12 18.95 -17.51
CA PHE A 606 10.23 20.29 -16.89
C PHE A 606 8.98 20.78 -16.14
N ALA A 607 8.00 19.91 -15.86
CA ALA A 607 6.80 20.30 -15.12
C ALA A 607 7.12 20.78 -13.70
N GLN A 608 8.13 20.18 -13.05
CA GLN A 608 8.57 20.56 -11.71
C GLN A 608 9.01 22.03 -11.62
N GLU A 609 9.81 22.49 -12.57
CA GLU A 609 10.30 23.87 -12.58
C GLU A 609 9.15 24.88 -12.66
N ASN A 610 8.12 24.57 -13.46
CA ASN A 610 6.93 25.42 -13.59
C ASN A 610 6.08 25.41 -12.30
N VAL A 611 5.97 24.25 -11.63
CA VAL A 611 5.29 24.14 -10.34
C VAL A 611 5.98 24.99 -9.29
N ASP A 612 7.30 24.89 -9.17
CA ASP A 612 8.07 25.64 -8.17
C ASP A 612 8.00 27.14 -8.42
N ARG A 613 8.06 27.55 -9.68
CA ARG A 613 7.89 28.96 -10.06
C ARG A 613 6.51 29.50 -9.70
N LEU A 614 5.46 28.73 -9.96
CA LEU A 614 4.08 29.17 -9.64
C LEU A 614 3.82 29.21 -8.13
N LYS A 615 4.37 28.28 -7.36
CA LYS A 615 4.30 28.32 -5.91
C LYS A 615 4.91 29.61 -5.35
N ALA A 616 6.09 29.98 -5.83
CA ALA A 616 6.72 31.24 -5.44
C ALA A 616 5.86 32.47 -5.77
N VAL A 617 5.22 32.50 -6.96
CA VAL A 617 4.32 33.59 -7.34
C VAL A 617 3.07 33.65 -6.45
N ILE A 618 2.49 32.50 -6.08
CA ILE A 618 1.32 32.45 -5.21
C ILE A 618 1.69 32.92 -3.80
N GLU A 619 2.83 32.51 -3.29
CA GLU A 619 3.34 32.92 -1.97
C GLU A 619 3.58 34.44 -1.92
N GLN A 620 4.23 35.01 -2.94
CA GLN A 620 4.40 36.45 -3.05
C GLN A 620 3.07 37.23 -3.10
N ARG A 621 2.06 36.70 -3.81
CA ARG A 621 0.73 37.30 -3.83
C ARG A 621 0.04 37.22 -2.46
N ALA A 622 0.18 36.10 -1.77
CA ALA A 622 -0.37 35.93 -0.43
C ALA A 622 0.28 36.88 0.59
N GLU A 623 1.61 37.08 0.49
CA GLU A 623 2.32 38.06 1.32
C GLU A 623 1.89 39.51 1.01
N MET A 624 1.77 39.86 -0.27
CA MET A 624 1.26 41.18 -0.65
C MET A 624 -0.17 41.42 -0.13
N ALA A 625 -1.05 40.44 -0.25
CA ALA A 625 -2.41 40.52 0.28
C ALA A 625 -2.43 40.69 1.81
N ARG A 626 -1.56 39.99 2.53
CA ARG A 626 -1.39 40.16 4.00
C ARG A 626 -0.90 41.56 4.34
N MET A 627 0.10 42.06 3.61
CA MET A 627 0.59 43.43 3.81
C MET A 627 -0.50 44.47 3.52
N GLN A 628 -1.28 44.31 2.46
CA GLN A 628 -2.42 45.18 2.18
C GLN A 628 -3.48 45.16 3.30
N GLN A 629 -3.79 44.00 3.86
CA GLN A 629 -4.70 43.89 5.00
C GLN A 629 -4.15 44.61 6.22
N ILE A 630 -2.86 44.44 6.51
CA ILE A 630 -2.22 45.14 7.64
C ILE A 630 -2.24 46.64 7.42
N MET A 631 -1.93 47.11 6.21
CA MET A 631 -2.00 48.54 5.85
C MET A 631 -3.44 49.09 6.01
N ALA A 632 -4.44 48.36 5.52
CA ALA A 632 -5.85 48.77 5.71
C ALA A 632 -6.27 48.83 7.19
N GLN A 633 -5.82 47.90 8.03
CA GLN A 633 -6.04 47.90 9.45
C GLN A 633 -5.34 49.10 10.14
N GLN A 634 -4.10 49.40 9.75
CA GLN A 634 -3.39 50.57 10.26
C GLN A 634 -4.03 51.88 9.84
N GLU A 635 -4.48 52.01 8.57
CA GLU A 635 -5.23 53.16 8.11
C GLU A 635 -6.54 53.37 8.90
N GLN A 636 -7.23 52.28 9.20
CA GLN A 636 -8.45 52.30 10.01
C GLN A 636 -8.14 52.73 11.46
N GLN A 637 -7.06 52.21 12.06
CA GLN A 637 -6.61 52.64 13.38
C GLN A 637 -6.21 54.13 13.42
N ILE A 638 -5.53 54.58 12.36
CA ILE A 638 -5.16 56.03 12.23
C ILE A 638 -6.44 56.87 12.14
N ALA A 639 -7.41 56.47 11.34
CA ALA A 639 -8.68 57.19 11.21
C ALA A 639 -9.45 57.23 12.57
N ASP A 640 -9.47 56.15 13.30
CA ASP A 640 -10.09 56.06 14.62
C ASP A 640 -9.38 56.97 15.64
N LEU A 641 -8.05 56.97 15.63
CA LEU A 641 -7.25 57.85 16.49
C LEU A 641 -7.43 59.34 16.12
N GLN A 642 -7.56 59.66 14.82
CA GLN A 642 -7.86 61.02 14.39
C GLN A 642 -9.25 61.49 14.80
N ALA A 643 -10.26 60.57 14.73
CA ALA A 643 -11.60 60.83 15.21
C ALA A 643 -11.64 61.05 16.73
N ASP A 644 -10.89 60.27 17.48
CA ASP A 644 -10.75 60.41 18.93
C ASP A 644 -10.06 61.73 19.33
N ASN A 645 -8.99 62.10 18.60
CA ASN A 645 -8.33 63.38 18.82
C ASN A 645 -9.23 64.59 18.48
N ALA A 646 -10.01 64.51 17.40
CA ALA A 646 -10.98 65.52 17.07
C ALA A 646 -12.09 65.65 18.16
N ASN A 647 -12.57 64.54 18.67
CA ASN A 647 -13.52 64.47 19.76
C ASN A 647 -12.96 65.08 21.05
N ARG A 648 -11.71 64.76 21.41
CA ARG A 648 -11.00 65.35 22.55
C ARG A 648 -10.79 66.88 22.39
N ALA A 649 -10.43 67.32 21.17
CA ALA A 649 -10.31 68.75 20.91
C ALA A 649 -11.64 69.48 20.98
N ALA A 650 -12.73 68.89 20.47
CA ALA A 650 -14.08 69.42 20.59
C ALA A 650 -14.57 69.49 22.06
N TYR A 651 -14.22 68.45 22.82
CA TYR A 651 -14.54 68.42 24.29
C TYR A 651 -13.73 69.50 25.01
N GLY A 652 -12.45 69.63 24.74
CA GLY A 652 -11.60 70.68 25.29
C GLY A 652 -12.16 72.08 24.98
N GLN A 653 -12.62 72.33 23.74
CA GLN A 653 -13.18 73.56 23.28
C GLN A 653 -14.53 73.87 23.99
N ARG A 654 -15.36 72.88 24.25
CA ARG A 654 -16.60 73.00 25.06
C ARG A 654 -16.29 73.37 26.50
N MET A 655 -15.26 72.72 27.09
CA MET A 655 -14.83 73.03 28.49
C MET A 655 -14.27 74.47 28.61
N VAL A 656 -13.47 74.94 27.61
CA VAL A 656 -13.01 76.33 27.53
C VAL A 656 -14.20 77.33 27.43
N ASN A 657 -15.21 77.02 26.63
CA ASN A 657 -16.38 77.85 26.50
C ASN A 657 -17.21 77.86 27.77
N ILE A 658 -17.33 76.72 28.52
CA ILE A 658 -18.00 76.66 29.83
C ILE A 658 -17.21 77.48 30.85
N ALA A 659 -15.90 77.40 30.88
CA ALA A 659 -15.01 78.15 31.77
C ALA A 659 -15.13 79.65 31.50
N LYS A 660 -15.18 80.11 30.25
CA LYS A 660 -15.44 81.55 29.90
C LYS A 660 -16.81 81.98 30.33
N GLY A 661 -17.86 81.15 30.17
CA GLY A 661 -19.20 81.47 30.66
C GLY A 661 -19.21 81.64 32.18
N LEU A 662 -18.50 80.76 32.90
CA LEU A 662 -18.36 80.92 34.38
C LEU A 662 -17.56 82.15 34.76
N GLU A 663 -16.48 82.54 34.03
CA GLU A 663 -15.76 83.79 34.28
C GLU A 663 -16.67 85.01 34.04
N ASP A 664 -17.49 84.99 33.02
CA ASP A 664 -18.43 86.11 32.72
C ASP A 664 -19.56 86.19 33.80
N ASP A 665 -20.03 85.03 34.31
CA ASP A 665 -20.95 84.98 35.41
C ASP A 665 -20.32 85.51 36.71
N VAL A 666 -19.08 85.21 37.03
CA VAL A 666 -18.33 85.68 38.16
C VAL A 666 -18.16 87.22 38.06
N LYS A 667 -17.74 87.70 36.84
CA LYS A 667 -17.64 89.18 36.64
C LYS A 667 -18.97 89.93 36.76
N MET A 668 -20.07 89.31 36.31
CA MET A 668 -21.37 89.85 36.48
C MET A 668 -21.74 89.89 37.98
N HIS A 669 -21.41 88.82 38.72
CA HIS A 669 -21.66 88.81 40.18
C HIS A 669 -20.82 89.84 40.92
N GLU A 670 -19.52 89.94 40.64
CA GLU A 670 -18.64 90.98 41.19
C GLU A 670 -19.13 92.40 40.84
N SER A 671 -19.58 92.63 39.62
CA SER A 671 -20.19 93.91 39.18
C SER A 671 -21.46 94.18 39.89
N TYR A 672 -22.32 93.17 40.14
CA TYR A 672 -23.53 93.35 40.91
C TYR A 672 -23.27 93.60 42.43
N GLU A 673 -22.29 92.91 43.00
CA GLU A 673 -21.85 93.16 44.39
C GLU A 673 -21.26 94.58 44.53
N SER A 674 -20.47 95.04 43.53
CA SER A 674 -19.98 96.42 43.51
C SER A 674 -21.08 97.42 43.39
N TYR A 675 -22.09 97.18 42.52
CA TYR A 675 -23.25 98.02 42.41
C TYR A 675 -24.10 98.06 43.71
N VAL A 676 -24.28 96.90 44.34
CA VAL A 676 -25.01 96.85 45.65
C VAL A 676 -24.21 97.53 46.72
N ALA A 677 -22.86 97.40 46.74
CA ALA A 677 -22.02 98.14 47.69
C ALA A 677 -22.13 99.68 47.52
N ASP A 678 -22.09 100.13 46.27
CA ASP A 678 -22.27 101.55 45.91
C ASP A 678 -23.67 102.08 46.31
N GLU A 679 -24.76 101.32 46.16
CA GLU A 679 -26.12 101.66 46.58
C GLU A 679 -26.21 101.68 48.09
N ILE A 680 -25.60 100.79 48.81
CA ILE A 680 -25.51 100.78 50.30
C ILE A 680 -24.72 101.99 50.79
N ASP A 681 -23.62 102.33 50.14
CA ASP A 681 -22.81 103.49 50.49
C ASP A 681 -23.53 104.82 50.20
N LYS A 682 -24.30 104.91 49.13
CA LYS A 682 -25.22 106.04 48.84
C LYS A 682 -26.34 106.15 49.90
N PHE A 683 -26.88 104.98 50.35
CA PHE A 683 -27.91 104.97 51.39
C PHE A 683 -27.34 105.38 52.75
N ASN A 684 -26.09 104.99 53.07
CA ASN A 684 -25.44 105.37 54.30
C ASN A 684 -24.93 106.84 54.32
N LYS A 685 -24.67 107.50 53.18
CA LYS A 685 -24.27 108.90 53.04
C LYS A 685 -25.47 109.87 52.98
N GLY A 686 -26.71 109.34 52.85
CA GLY A 686 -27.94 110.13 52.82
C GLY A 686 -28.66 110.29 54.16
N ARG A 687 -27.98 109.86 55.25
CA ARG A 687 -28.40 110.12 56.60
C ARG A 687 -27.52 111.15 57.28
#